data_65aae3139707713783b350bb9111257b
#
_entry.id   65aae3139707713783b350bb9111257b
#
_cell.length_a   1.000
_cell.length_b   1.000
_cell.length_c   1.000
_cell.angle_alpha   90.00
_cell.angle_beta   90.00
_cell.angle_gamma   90.00
#
_symmetry.space_group_name_H-M   'P 1'
#
loop_
_entity.id
_entity.type
_entity.pdbx_description
1 polymer ?
#
loop_
_entity_poly.entity_id
_entity_poly.type
_entity_poly.pdbx_seq_one_letter_code
_entity_poly.pdbx_strand_id
1 'polypeptide(L)'
;MIPLYILPLQTAPEVIDRIPSGYSNFVIPFVVGISFMLIWLTAGLIRLLAKIPAKDRRRLWKSLFIPKIALKNIKDLFCDCLFHTKIWKRKPLLGYMHSAIAFGWFMLIVLGHLEVALFVPKHLAWTEGGLFYPIFYRFFVWINPGHVSLRGWFFFFLMDFFLLYVLTGVGMAIFKRFRSIVLGMRHTTKPSLADRIALYSLWLIFPLRLLAESFTADLSGGSFLTVPVNHLWHLIFGDKLFFMPVWWAYSICLGLFFAAMPFSRYMHILTEVLWILLRNAGLKPSHPRKGVAEAEIYACSSCGLCLDACPMNVQKKNLKYSSVYFIRFLRRHNEKKINDIAEKCLMCDKCHALCPVGVDAPALRRAQRATVNNSLVYDYSYLKSCQSAAAISGSFNAGVSETMVPSVPEVMYFAGCMTHLTPRIIKSVEKVFKAASVNYVFADRDGGICCGRPLMLAGKTSAAQETIAANKKMILESGCRTLVLSCPICYKIFKEEYGLKGVEVLHYTQYFKRLADEGRLKLNAGGESIVYHDPCELGRGCGVYAEPRNVLSQVGTLVKAGKEGDESVCCGGSLGSLTLDARDRAKITESSLANLVVNKPQTIVTACPLCLMTFSGPALDAVNAEGNPVKVNDFAEVVSRNISI
;
A
#
# COMPACT_ATOMS: atom_id res chain seq x y z
N MET A 1 5.82 45.87 6.62
CA MET A 1 4.87 46.47 5.67
C MET A 1 5.52 46.46 4.30
N ILE A 2 5.16 45.50 3.47
CA ILE A 2 5.60 45.43 2.07
C ILE A 2 4.65 46.37 1.32
N PRO A 3 5.13 47.40 0.62
CA PRO A 3 4.24 48.23 -0.16
C PRO A 3 3.65 47.41 -1.30
N LEU A 4 2.34 47.21 -1.27
CA LEU A 4 1.58 46.78 -2.43
C LEU A 4 1.71 47.87 -3.49
N TYR A 5 2.57 47.68 -4.47
CA TYR A 5 2.56 48.47 -5.68
C TYR A 5 1.28 48.13 -6.46
N ILE A 6 0.22 48.85 -6.18
CA ILE A 6 -0.93 48.97 -7.07
C ILE A 6 -0.48 49.96 -8.13
N LEU A 7 0.05 49.45 -9.25
CA LEU A 7 0.27 50.27 -10.44
C LEU A 7 -1.09 50.75 -10.93
N PRO A 8 -1.24 52.06 -11.25
CA PRO A 8 -2.43 52.58 -11.88
C PRO A 8 -2.49 52.02 -13.32
N LEU A 9 -3.38 51.10 -13.52
CA LEU A 9 -3.64 50.49 -14.81
C LEU A 9 -4.49 51.45 -15.65
N GLN A 10 -4.00 51.82 -16.80
CA GLN A 10 -4.71 52.63 -17.77
C GLN A 10 -5.98 51.93 -18.25
N THR A 11 -7.08 52.62 -18.19
CA THR A 11 -8.38 52.17 -18.70
C THR A 11 -8.34 52.10 -20.23
N ALA A 12 -8.17 50.95 -20.77
CA ALA A 12 -8.33 50.76 -22.20
C ALA A 12 -9.35 49.65 -22.48
N PRO A 13 -10.55 49.98 -22.97
CA PRO A 13 -11.48 48.99 -23.50
C PRO A 13 -10.94 48.25 -24.75
N GLU A 14 -9.87 48.72 -25.37
CA GLU A 14 -9.24 48.17 -26.56
C GLU A 14 -8.37 46.90 -26.33
N VAL A 15 -8.09 46.53 -25.08
CA VAL A 15 -7.16 45.44 -24.78
C VAL A 15 -7.78 44.04 -24.99
N ILE A 16 -9.11 43.94 -24.94
CA ILE A 16 -9.82 42.65 -25.14
C ILE A 16 -9.73 42.18 -26.61
N ASP A 17 -9.56 43.07 -27.58
CA ASP A 17 -9.47 42.75 -29.01
C ASP A 17 -8.08 42.29 -29.49
N ARG A 18 -7.08 42.23 -28.63
CA ARG A 18 -5.70 41.85 -29.00
C ARG A 18 -5.33 40.43 -28.57
N ILE A 19 -6.24 39.47 -28.67
CA ILE A 19 -5.82 38.05 -28.68
C ILE A 19 -4.93 37.87 -29.91
N PRO A 20 -3.66 37.43 -29.74
CA PRO A 20 -2.76 37.31 -30.87
C PRO A 20 -3.36 36.43 -31.95
N SER A 21 -3.29 36.81 -33.21
CA SER A 21 -3.67 35.98 -34.34
C SER A 21 -2.90 34.66 -34.25
N GLY A 22 -3.59 33.52 -34.25
CA GLY A 22 -2.97 32.20 -34.05
C GLY A 22 -3.11 31.63 -32.63
N TYR A 23 -3.86 32.29 -31.73
CA TYR A 23 -4.18 31.80 -30.40
C TYR A 23 -4.71 30.37 -30.38
N SER A 24 -5.62 30.02 -31.27
CA SER A 24 -6.19 28.67 -31.37
C SER A 24 -5.17 27.58 -31.72
N ASN A 25 -4.04 27.93 -32.34
CA ASN A 25 -3.08 26.95 -32.83
C ASN A 25 -2.15 26.42 -31.74
N PHE A 26 -1.69 27.25 -30.79
CA PHE A 26 -0.76 26.78 -29.75
C PHE A 26 -1.42 25.80 -28.75
N VAL A 27 -2.77 25.81 -28.64
CA VAL A 27 -3.53 24.90 -27.78
C VAL A 27 -3.63 23.50 -28.39
N ILE A 28 -3.43 23.35 -29.70
CA ILE A 28 -3.60 22.07 -30.44
C ILE A 28 -2.77 20.92 -29.84
N PRO A 29 -1.48 21.03 -29.53
CA PRO A 29 -0.71 19.94 -28.95
C PRO A 29 -1.31 19.40 -27.65
N PHE A 30 -1.79 20.29 -26.78
CA PHE A 30 -2.47 19.89 -25.54
C PHE A 30 -3.79 19.17 -25.83
N VAL A 31 -4.63 19.71 -26.73
CA VAL A 31 -5.94 19.12 -27.08
C VAL A 31 -5.75 17.72 -27.67
N VAL A 32 -4.79 17.56 -28.56
CA VAL A 32 -4.46 16.24 -29.14
C VAL A 32 -4.02 15.25 -28.06
N GLY A 33 -3.11 15.65 -27.16
CA GLY A 33 -2.61 14.78 -26.11
C GLY A 33 -3.68 14.36 -25.12
N ILE A 34 -4.51 15.30 -24.64
CA ILE A 34 -5.56 15.01 -23.68
C ILE A 34 -6.70 14.20 -24.31
N SER A 35 -7.09 14.49 -25.55
CA SER A 35 -8.10 13.72 -26.27
C SER A 35 -7.66 12.28 -26.49
N PHE A 36 -6.43 12.06 -26.90
CA PHE A 36 -5.85 10.72 -26.99
C PHE A 36 -5.93 9.98 -25.65
N MET A 37 -5.51 10.62 -24.56
CA MET A 37 -5.55 10.03 -23.23
C MET A 37 -6.99 9.69 -22.80
N LEU A 38 -7.97 10.59 -23.02
CA LEU A 38 -9.36 10.37 -22.68
C LEU A 38 -10.00 9.23 -23.46
N ILE A 39 -9.73 9.15 -24.77
CA ILE A 39 -10.21 8.05 -25.63
C ILE A 39 -9.63 6.72 -25.12
N TRP A 40 -8.33 6.68 -24.86
CA TRP A 40 -7.66 5.48 -24.35
C TRP A 40 -8.22 5.05 -22.97
N LEU A 41 -8.43 6.01 -22.05
CA LEU A 41 -8.98 5.77 -20.74
C LEU A 41 -10.42 5.24 -20.81
N THR A 42 -11.27 5.85 -21.64
CA THR A 42 -12.66 5.44 -21.83
C THR A 42 -12.75 4.03 -22.40
N ALA A 43 -11.98 3.74 -23.44
CA ALA A 43 -11.89 2.40 -24.02
C ALA A 43 -11.36 1.37 -23.03
N GLY A 44 -10.39 1.76 -22.19
CA GLY A 44 -9.85 0.94 -21.11
C GLY A 44 -10.90 0.65 -20.03
N LEU A 45 -11.65 1.65 -19.61
CA LEU A 45 -12.72 1.53 -18.61
C LEU A 45 -13.86 0.63 -19.09
N ILE A 46 -14.30 0.80 -20.33
CA ILE A 46 -15.35 -0.07 -20.94
C ILE A 46 -14.88 -1.53 -20.94
N ARG A 47 -13.66 -1.79 -21.42
CA ARG A 47 -13.07 -3.14 -21.44
C ARG A 47 -12.95 -3.74 -20.04
N LEU A 48 -12.53 -2.95 -19.06
CA LEU A 48 -12.40 -3.37 -17.65
C LEU A 48 -13.76 -3.74 -17.07
N LEU A 49 -14.78 -2.87 -17.22
CA LEU A 49 -16.12 -3.11 -16.70
C LEU A 49 -16.78 -4.34 -17.37
N ALA A 50 -16.52 -4.57 -18.66
CA ALA A 50 -17.01 -5.75 -19.37
C ALA A 50 -16.43 -7.07 -18.80
N LYS A 51 -15.18 -7.04 -18.32
CA LYS A 51 -14.49 -8.21 -17.73
C LYS A 51 -14.86 -8.47 -16.26
N ILE A 52 -15.53 -7.55 -15.60
CA ILE A 52 -16.01 -7.73 -14.22
C ILE A 52 -17.34 -8.49 -14.25
N PRO A 53 -17.50 -9.57 -13.46
CA PRO A 53 -18.75 -10.32 -13.37
C PRO A 53 -19.97 -9.43 -13.05
N ALA A 54 -21.13 -9.74 -13.60
CA ALA A 54 -22.34 -8.92 -13.42
C ALA A 54 -22.73 -8.70 -11.94
N LYS A 55 -22.52 -9.72 -11.09
CA LYS A 55 -22.72 -9.64 -9.63
C LYS A 55 -21.83 -8.55 -9.01
N ASP A 56 -20.55 -8.50 -9.38
CA ASP A 56 -19.58 -7.55 -8.85
C ASP A 56 -19.81 -6.15 -9.39
N ARG A 57 -20.23 -6.01 -10.66
CA ARG A 57 -20.66 -4.72 -11.22
C ARG A 57 -21.86 -4.14 -10.47
N ARG A 58 -22.88 -4.96 -10.17
CA ARG A 58 -24.04 -4.54 -9.37
C ARG A 58 -23.61 -4.13 -7.96
N ARG A 59 -22.67 -4.86 -7.35
CA ARG A 59 -22.11 -4.53 -6.03
C ARG A 59 -21.37 -3.18 -6.06
N LEU A 60 -20.55 -2.93 -7.09
CA LEU A 60 -19.88 -1.66 -7.30
C LEU A 60 -20.88 -0.49 -7.35
N TRP A 61 -21.87 -0.58 -8.25
CA TRP A 61 -22.89 0.47 -8.39
C TRP A 61 -23.66 0.71 -7.09
N LYS A 62 -24.13 -0.34 -6.43
CA LYS A 62 -24.82 -0.20 -5.14
C LYS A 62 -23.93 0.45 -4.07
N SER A 63 -22.64 0.15 -4.04
CA SER A 63 -21.72 0.69 -3.06
C SER A 63 -21.54 2.21 -3.15
N LEU A 64 -21.71 2.80 -4.34
CA LEU A 64 -21.62 4.25 -4.53
C LEU A 64 -22.75 5.02 -3.85
N PHE A 65 -23.91 4.37 -3.65
CA PHE A 65 -25.08 4.96 -3.00
C PHE A 65 -25.19 4.63 -1.50
N ILE A 66 -24.27 3.83 -0.95
CA ILE A 66 -24.22 3.56 0.49
C ILE A 66 -23.47 4.72 1.17
N PRO A 67 -24.11 5.54 2.03
CA PRO A 67 -23.51 6.77 2.57
C PRO A 67 -22.16 6.54 3.24
N LYS A 68 -22.02 5.47 4.02
CA LYS A 68 -20.77 5.10 4.70
C LYS A 68 -19.64 4.82 3.71
N ILE A 69 -19.93 4.15 2.59
CA ILE A 69 -18.94 3.83 1.56
C ILE A 69 -18.63 5.07 0.72
N ALA A 70 -19.65 5.86 0.36
CA ALA A 70 -19.49 7.11 -0.37
C ALA A 70 -18.59 8.10 0.40
N LEU A 71 -18.85 8.30 1.69
CA LEU A 71 -18.03 9.15 2.54
C LEU A 71 -16.58 8.62 2.66
N LYS A 72 -16.41 7.30 2.77
CA LYS A 72 -15.10 6.65 2.76
C LYS A 72 -14.38 6.88 1.43
N ASN A 73 -15.07 6.77 0.30
CA ASN A 73 -14.50 7.04 -1.03
C ASN A 73 -13.98 8.48 -1.11
N ILE A 74 -14.80 9.46 -0.71
CA ILE A 74 -14.40 10.88 -0.69
C ILE A 74 -13.16 11.06 0.20
N LYS A 75 -13.19 10.55 1.43
CA LYS A 75 -12.06 10.62 2.35
C LYS A 75 -10.79 10.02 1.74
N ASP A 76 -10.87 8.80 1.19
CA ASP A 76 -9.72 8.10 0.63
C ASP A 76 -9.20 8.83 -0.62
N LEU A 77 -10.06 9.42 -1.47
CA LEU A 77 -9.64 10.24 -2.61
C LEU A 77 -8.81 11.46 -2.16
N PHE A 78 -9.30 12.20 -1.17
CA PHE A 78 -8.53 13.34 -0.64
C PHE A 78 -7.24 12.90 0.05
N CYS A 79 -7.33 11.92 0.96
CA CYS A 79 -6.20 11.49 1.77
C CYS A 79 -5.12 10.73 0.97
N ASP A 80 -5.50 9.85 0.05
CA ASP A 80 -4.56 9.00 -0.68
C ASP A 80 -4.06 9.68 -1.98
N CYS A 81 -4.98 10.27 -2.80
CA CYS A 81 -4.61 10.83 -4.11
C CYS A 81 -4.06 12.28 -4.05
N LEU A 82 -4.59 13.14 -3.17
CA LEU A 82 -4.18 14.55 -3.12
C LEU A 82 -3.16 14.84 -2.02
N PHE A 83 -3.47 14.45 -0.77
CA PHE A 83 -2.60 14.74 0.37
C PHE A 83 -1.54 13.68 0.63
N HIS A 84 -1.66 12.48 0.05
CA HIS A 84 -0.69 11.38 0.22
C HIS A 84 -0.36 11.09 1.69
N THR A 85 -1.37 11.10 2.58
CA THR A 85 -1.22 11.02 4.04
C THR A 85 -0.43 9.81 4.51
N LYS A 86 -0.56 8.66 3.83
CA LYS A 86 0.21 7.45 4.12
C LYS A 86 1.71 7.62 3.85
N ILE A 87 2.08 8.43 2.84
CA ILE A 87 3.49 8.73 2.54
C ILE A 87 4.03 9.71 3.58
N TRP A 88 3.25 10.75 3.94
CA TRP A 88 3.62 11.73 4.96
C TRP A 88 3.99 11.08 6.30
N LYS A 89 3.15 10.15 6.78
CA LYS A 89 3.36 9.45 8.06
C LYS A 89 4.68 8.69 8.12
N ARG A 90 5.19 8.21 6.99
CA ARG A 90 6.39 7.36 6.92
C ARG A 90 7.63 8.09 6.44
N LYS A 91 7.49 8.98 5.48
CA LYS A 91 8.56 9.73 4.83
C LYS A 91 8.09 11.16 4.54
N PRO A 92 8.19 12.08 5.52
CA PRO A 92 7.58 13.42 5.42
C PRO A 92 8.03 14.22 4.19
N LEU A 93 9.33 14.26 3.88
CA LEU A 93 9.85 14.97 2.70
C LEU A 93 9.31 14.40 1.39
N LEU A 94 9.16 13.08 1.30
CA LEU A 94 8.57 12.44 0.14
C LEU A 94 7.06 12.72 0.06
N GLY A 95 6.37 12.76 1.19
CA GLY A 95 4.97 13.15 1.31
C GLY A 95 4.75 14.57 0.83
N TYR A 96 5.54 15.52 1.30
CA TYR A 96 5.50 16.93 0.85
C TYR A 96 5.66 17.02 -0.67
N MET A 97 6.69 16.40 -1.23
CA MET A 97 6.95 16.42 -2.67
C MET A 97 5.74 15.95 -3.49
N HIS A 98 5.11 14.84 -3.08
CA HIS A 98 3.92 14.30 -3.78
C HIS A 98 2.70 15.19 -3.60
N SER A 99 2.43 15.66 -2.38
CA SER A 99 1.29 16.55 -2.10
C SER A 99 1.45 17.90 -2.80
N ALA A 100 2.65 18.47 -2.82
CA ALA A 100 2.91 19.72 -3.49
C ALA A 100 2.58 19.65 -4.98
N ILE A 101 2.97 18.55 -5.66
CA ILE A 101 2.65 18.38 -7.08
C ILE A 101 1.16 18.04 -7.27
N ALA A 102 0.61 17.07 -6.56
CA ALA A 102 -0.75 16.59 -6.80
C ALA A 102 -1.82 17.60 -6.34
N PHE A 103 -1.76 18.02 -5.07
CA PHE A 103 -2.74 18.95 -4.51
C PHE A 103 -2.55 20.36 -5.09
N GLY A 104 -1.30 20.80 -5.27
CA GLY A 104 -1.03 22.09 -5.88
C GLY A 104 -1.55 22.18 -7.32
N TRP A 105 -1.32 21.14 -8.15
CA TRP A 105 -1.86 21.12 -9.51
C TRP A 105 -3.39 21.07 -9.53
N PHE A 106 -4.00 20.25 -8.66
CA PHE A 106 -5.45 20.19 -8.49
C PHE A 106 -6.01 21.59 -8.14
N MET A 107 -5.39 22.30 -7.21
CA MET A 107 -5.83 23.66 -6.82
C MET A 107 -5.68 24.67 -7.93
N LEU A 108 -4.60 24.62 -8.72
CA LEU A 108 -4.46 25.47 -9.90
C LEU A 108 -5.59 25.29 -10.91
N ILE A 109 -6.02 24.03 -11.12
CA ILE A 109 -7.15 23.70 -12.02
C ILE A 109 -8.47 24.24 -11.41
N VAL A 110 -8.73 23.93 -10.13
CA VAL A 110 -9.97 24.37 -9.44
C VAL A 110 -10.09 25.89 -9.41
N LEU A 111 -9.02 26.57 -8.99
CA LEU A 111 -9.02 28.04 -8.93
C LEU A 111 -9.19 28.66 -10.32
N GLY A 112 -8.53 28.12 -11.34
CA GLY A 112 -8.70 28.59 -12.71
C GLY A 112 -10.15 28.46 -13.21
N HIS A 113 -10.80 27.32 -12.95
CA HIS A 113 -12.21 27.15 -13.30
C HIS A 113 -13.14 28.06 -12.50
N LEU A 114 -12.90 28.24 -11.20
CA LEU A 114 -13.67 29.12 -10.36
C LEU A 114 -13.54 30.59 -10.81
N GLU A 115 -12.33 31.01 -11.13
CA GLU A 115 -12.07 32.38 -11.59
C GLU A 115 -12.78 32.66 -12.91
N VAL A 116 -12.69 31.72 -13.87
CA VAL A 116 -13.43 31.83 -15.15
C VAL A 116 -14.94 31.85 -14.92
N ALA A 117 -15.46 30.97 -14.07
CA ALA A 117 -16.89 30.88 -13.79
C ALA A 117 -17.47 32.14 -13.12
N LEU A 118 -16.66 32.81 -12.27
CA LEU A 118 -17.12 33.97 -11.49
C LEU A 118 -16.91 35.29 -12.22
N PHE A 119 -15.86 35.42 -13.03
CA PHE A 119 -15.39 36.75 -13.50
C PHE A 119 -15.28 36.87 -15.02
N VAL A 120 -15.31 35.75 -15.77
CA VAL A 120 -15.23 35.84 -17.24
C VAL A 120 -16.63 35.78 -17.84
N PRO A 121 -16.98 36.69 -18.78
CA PRO A 121 -18.26 36.63 -19.47
C PRO A 121 -18.50 35.30 -20.17
N LYS A 122 -19.70 34.74 -20.05
CA LYS A 122 -20.03 33.41 -20.58
C LYS A 122 -19.82 33.28 -22.10
N HIS A 123 -20.06 34.32 -22.85
CA HIS A 123 -19.83 34.31 -24.30
C HIS A 123 -18.36 34.15 -24.66
N LEU A 124 -17.44 34.77 -23.93
CA LEU A 124 -15.99 34.60 -24.15
C LEU A 124 -15.50 33.21 -23.74
N ALA A 125 -15.98 32.69 -22.59
CA ALA A 125 -15.55 31.38 -22.09
C ALA A 125 -15.95 30.20 -22.98
N TRP A 126 -17.10 30.28 -23.67
CA TRP A 126 -17.65 29.16 -24.45
C TRP A 126 -17.40 29.29 -25.96
N THR A 127 -17.35 30.50 -26.52
CA THR A 127 -17.20 30.69 -27.96
C THR A 127 -15.75 30.60 -28.43
N GLU A 128 -14.81 31.05 -27.61
CA GLU A 128 -13.41 31.18 -28.02
C GLU A 128 -12.46 30.11 -27.44
N GLY A 129 -12.77 29.52 -26.30
CA GLY A 129 -11.87 28.58 -25.62
C GLY A 129 -12.41 27.19 -25.33
N GLY A 130 -13.74 27.00 -25.39
CA GLY A 130 -14.37 25.72 -25.07
C GLY A 130 -14.03 25.19 -23.69
N LEU A 131 -14.12 23.87 -23.52
CA LEU A 131 -13.90 23.17 -22.23
C LEU A 131 -12.50 23.41 -21.63
N PHE A 132 -11.49 23.70 -22.43
CA PHE A 132 -10.11 23.84 -21.99
C PHE A 132 -9.68 25.31 -21.76
N TYR A 133 -10.60 26.25 -21.98
CA TYR A 133 -10.35 27.68 -21.76
C TYR A 133 -9.80 27.99 -20.36
N PRO A 134 -10.32 27.44 -19.24
CA PRO A 134 -9.81 27.73 -17.92
C PRO A 134 -8.33 27.37 -17.67
N ILE A 135 -7.72 26.54 -18.51
CA ILE A 135 -6.31 26.14 -18.38
C ILE A 135 -5.38 27.22 -18.92
N PHE A 136 -5.81 27.94 -19.96
CA PHE A 136 -4.99 28.90 -20.69
C PHE A 136 -5.44 30.36 -20.56
N TYR A 137 -6.60 30.64 -19.95
CA TYR A 137 -7.20 31.96 -19.96
C TYR A 137 -6.28 33.06 -19.41
N ARG A 138 -5.44 32.76 -18.42
CA ARG A 138 -4.50 33.73 -17.84
C ARG A 138 -3.40 34.18 -18.78
N PHE A 139 -3.19 33.52 -19.89
CA PHE A 139 -2.19 33.95 -20.86
C PHE A 139 -2.71 35.06 -21.77
N PHE A 140 -4.03 35.21 -21.91
CA PHE A 140 -4.65 36.08 -22.90
C PHE A 140 -5.94 36.79 -22.42
N VAL A 141 -6.47 36.49 -21.26
CA VAL A 141 -7.57 37.28 -20.70
C VAL A 141 -6.99 38.43 -19.92
N TRP A 142 -7.07 39.58 -20.51
CA TRP A 142 -6.62 40.81 -19.92
C TRP A 142 -7.75 41.43 -19.14
N ILE A 143 -7.50 41.65 -17.86
CA ILE A 143 -8.52 42.04 -16.91
C ILE A 143 -8.59 43.55 -16.87
N ASN A 144 -9.78 44.10 -17.00
CA ASN A 144 -9.96 45.54 -16.77
C ASN A 144 -9.64 45.88 -15.30
N PRO A 145 -8.62 46.66 -15.04
CA PRO A 145 -8.07 46.93 -13.71
C PRO A 145 -9.01 47.66 -12.75
N GLY A 146 -10.05 48.31 -13.24
CA GLY A 146 -11.01 49.04 -12.40
C GLY A 146 -11.83 48.16 -11.42
N HIS A 147 -11.79 46.86 -11.54
CA HIS A 147 -12.50 45.89 -10.69
C HIS A 147 -11.59 44.94 -9.91
N VAL A 148 -10.37 45.34 -9.62
CA VAL A 148 -9.29 44.49 -9.12
C VAL A 148 -9.42 44.08 -7.64
N SER A 149 -10.25 44.72 -6.81
CA SER A 149 -10.06 44.69 -5.37
C SER A 149 -10.03 43.28 -4.73
N LEU A 150 -11.10 42.50 -4.84
CA LEU A 150 -11.15 41.18 -4.19
C LEU A 150 -10.59 40.06 -5.09
N ARG A 151 -10.88 40.11 -6.39
CA ARG A 151 -10.44 39.12 -7.38
C ARG A 151 -8.91 39.14 -7.50
N GLY A 152 -8.29 40.28 -7.68
CA GLY A 152 -6.85 40.42 -7.81
C GLY A 152 -6.13 39.97 -6.54
N TRP A 153 -6.58 40.45 -5.39
CA TRP A 153 -5.94 40.13 -4.12
C TRP A 153 -6.06 38.64 -3.77
N PHE A 154 -7.21 38.01 -3.98
CA PHE A 154 -7.44 36.64 -3.55
C PHE A 154 -7.02 35.60 -4.60
N PHE A 155 -7.55 35.69 -5.81
CA PHE A 155 -7.29 34.64 -6.83
C PHE A 155 -5.87 34.75 -7.39
N PHE A 156 -5.34 35.93 -7.64
CA PHE A 156 -3.96 36.07 -8.16
C PHE A 156 -2.94 35.62 -7.14
N PHE A 157 -3.14 35.98 -5.86
CA PHE A 157 -2.29 35.51 -4.79
C PHE A 157 -2.33 33.97 -4.66
N LEU A 158 -3.52 33.36 -4.63
CA LEU A 158 -3.65 31.93 -4.51
C LEU A 158 -3.07 31.18 -5.72
N MET A 159 -3.23 31.68 -6.93
CA MET A 159 -2.65 31.08 -8.12
C MET A 159 -1.12 31.10 -8.06
N ASP A 160 -0.51 32.20 -7.71
CA ASP A 160 0.94 32.30 -7.52
C ASP A 160 1.41 31.42 -6.36
N PHE A 161 0.67 31.37 -5.25
CA PHE A 161 0.98 30.52 -4.11
C PHE A 161 1.00 29.04 -4.49
N PHE A 162 -0.05 28.54 -5.16
CA PHE A 162 -0.09 27.14 -5.57
C PHE A 162 0.90 26.84 -6.72
N LEU A 163 1.19 27.79 -7.58
CA LEU A 163 2.24 27.64 -8.58
C LEU A 163 3.62 27.50 -7.91
N LEU A 164 3.94 28.33 -6.94
CA LEU A 164 5.17 28.20 -6.14
C LEU A 164 5.21 26.87 -5.39
N TYR A 165 4.09 26.47 -4.78
CA TYR A 165 3.98 25.21 -4.06
C TYR A 165 4.28 24.02 -4.96
N VAL A 166 3.73 23.98 -6.18
CA VAL A 166 4.04 22.94 -7.17
C VAL A 166 5.51 22.99 -7.60
N LEU A 167 6.05 24.18 -7.85
CA LEU A 167 7.45 24.36 -8.24
C LEU A 167 8.43 23.82 -7.20
N THR A 168 8.15 24.03 -5.89
CA THR A 168 8.95 23.41 -4.82
C THR A 168 8.88 21.88 -4.87
N GLY A 169 7.70 21.32 -5.11
CA GLY A 169 7.50 19.88 -5.28
C GLY A 169 8.28 19.31 -6.48
N VAL A 170 8.24 20.01 -7.62
CA VAL A 170 9.00 19.64 -8.83
C VAL A 170 10.50 19.75 -8.57
N GLY A 171 10.98 20.79 -7.93
CA GLY A 171 12.38 20.96 -7.53
C GLY A 171 12.86 19.79 -6.66
N MET A 172 12.04 19.38 -5.66
CA MET A 172 12.33 18.21 -4.84
C MET A 172 12.30 16.89 -5.64
N ALA A 173 11.42 16.77 -6.66
CA ALA A 173 11.38 15.59 -7.51
C ALA A 173 12.63 15.47 -8.40
N ILE A 174 13.16 16.61 -8.89
CA ILE A 174 14.43 16.68 -9.61
C ILE A 174 15.57 16.31 -8.66
N PHE A 175 15.62 16.90 -7.46
CA PHE A 175 16.63 16.62 -6.43
C PHE A 175 16.64 15.12 -6.04
N LYS A 176 15.45 14.53 -5.85
CA LYS A 176 15.29 13.09 -5.58
C LYS A 176 15.97 12.22 -6.63
N ARG A 177 15.98 12.63 -7.88
CA ARG A 177 16.59 11.85 -8.96
C ARG A 177 18.08 11.65 -8.76
N PHE A 178 18.76 12.63 -8.17
CA PHE A 178 20.20 12.61 -7.90
C PHE A 178 20.53 12.14 -6.49
N ARG A 179 19.69 12.42 -5.50
CA ARG A 179 19.94 12.18 -4.06
C ARG A 179 18.74 11.53 -3.35
N SER A 180 18.27 10.38 -3.85
CA SER A 180 17.10 9.67 -3.30
C SER A 180 17.21 9.29 -1.82
N ILE A 181 18.45 9.06 -1.34
CA ILE A 181 18.73 8.69 0.07
C ILE A 181 18.26 9.80 1.03
N VAL A 182 18.42 11.07 0.65
CA VAL A 182 17.99 12.21 1.49
C VAL A 182 16.47 12.19 1.71
N LEU A 183 15.69 11.72 0.73
CA LEU A 183 14.25 11.53 0.87
C LEU A 183 13.90 10.15 1.49
N GLY A 184 14.87 9.47 2.10
CA GLY A 184 14.68 8.21 2.80
C GLY A 184 14.50 6.99 1.89
N MET A 185 14.98 7.01 0.63
CA MET A 185 14.88 5.89 -0.30
C MET A 185 16.26 5.37 -0.71
N ARG A 186 16.61 4.16 -0.28
CA ARG A 186 17.86 3.48 -0.66
C ARG A 186 17.82 2.95 -2.11
N HIS A 187 16.65 2.51 -2.55
CA HIS A 187 16.46 1.94 -3.88
C HIS A 187 15.33 2.65 -4.62
N THR A 188 15.55 2.95 -5.89
CA THR A 188 14.54 3.56 -6.78
C THR A 188 14.32 2.71 -8.01
N THR A 189 13.12 2.78 -8.59
CA THR A 189 12.78 2.04 -9.81
C THR A 189 13.38 2.69 -11.05
N LYS A 190 13.92 1.87 -11.98
CA LYS A 190 14.37 2.38 -13.29
C LYS A 190 13.17 2.80 -14.15
N PRO A 191 13.12 4.03 -14.68
CA PRO A 191 12.03 4.47 -15.54
C PRO A 191 12.12 3.84 -16.94
N SER A 192 10.95 3.55 -17.55
CA SER A 192 10.83 3.20 -18.98
C SER A 192 10.95 4.44 -19.87
N LEU A 193 10.95 4.28 -21.20
CA LEU A 193 10.97 5.41 -22.13
C LEU A 193 9.74 6.31 -21.92
N ALA A 194 8.54 5.74 -21.90
CA ALA A 194 7.30 6.49 -21.63
C ALA A 194 7.32 7.18 -20.26
N ASP A 195 7.86 6.51 -19.22
CA ASP A 195 8.06 7.16 -17.90
C ASP A 195 8.98 8.38 -17.99
N ARG A 196 10.04 8.34 -18.84
CA ARG A 196 10.97 9.47 -18.99
C ARG A 196 10.32 10.62 -19.73
N ILE A 197 9.61 10.35 -20.83
CA ILE A 197 8.88 11.38 -21.58
C ILE A 197 7.90 12.09 -20.63
N ALA A 198 7.02 11.35 -19.96
CA ALA A 198 6.06 11.94 -19.04
C ALA A 198 6.73 12.68 -17.87
N LEU A 199 7.82 12.14 -17.30
CA LEU A 199 8.54 12.77 -16.19
C LEU A 199 9.18 14.10 -16.60
N TYR A 200 9.90 14.13 -17.72
CA TYR A 200 10.56 15.36 -18.16
C TYR A 200 9.55 16.42 -18.62
N SER A 201 8.48 16.00 -19.29
CA SER A 201 7.37 16.90 -19.60
C SER A 201 6.77 17.51 -18.31
N LEU A 202 6.49 16.69 -17.30
CA LEU A 202 5.98 17.16 -16.00
C LEU A 202 6.92 18.17 -15.32
N TRP A 203 8.23 17.93 -15.37
CA TRP A 203 9.21 18.85 -14.80
C TRP A 203 9.28 20.18 -15.52
N LEU A 204 8.97 20.21 -16.82
CA LEU A 204 8.99 21.42 -17.64
C LEU A 204 7.66 22.18 -17.60
N ILE A 205 6.52 21.49 -17.41
CA ILE A 205 5.19 22.10 -17.42
C ILE A 205 5.12 23.32 -16.49
N PHE A 206 5.51 23.17 -15.23
CA PHE A 206 5.33 24.24 -14.22
C PHE A 206 6.33 25.38 -14.35
N PRO A 207 7.63 25.17 -14.62
CA PRO A 207 8.53 26.27 -14.98
C PRO A 207 8.08 27.01 -16.23
N LEU A 208 7.67 26.30 -17.28
CA LEU A 208 7.15 26.92 -18.50
C LEU A 208 5.83 27.68 -18.24
N ARG A 209 4.99 27.19 -17.34
CA ARG A 209 3.78 27.90 -16.91
C ARG A 209 4.14 29.20 -16.19
N LEU A 210 5.09 29.18 -15.27
CA LEU A 210 5.57 30.40 -14.61
C LEU A 210 6.06 31.42 -15.64
N LEU A 211 6.89 31.00 -16.59
CA LEU A 211 7.38 31.87 -17.65
C LEU A 211 6.22 32.39 -18.53
N ALA A 212 5.31 31.50 -18.93
CA ALA A 212 4.18 31.85 -19.80
C ALA A 212 3.21 32.85 -19.13
N GLU A 213 2.90 32.68 -17.84
CA GLU A 213 2.04 33.61 -17.08
C GLU A 213 2.76 34.91 -16.79
N SER A 214 4.08 34.88 -16.51
CA SER A 214 4.84 36.08 -16.17
C SER A 214 5.01 37.05 -17.34
N PHE A 215 5.02 36.60 -18.59
CA PHE A 215 5.12 37.50 -19.75
C PHE A 215 3.96 38.47 -19.86
N THR A 216 2.78 38.12 -19.40
CA THR A 216 1.56 38.91 -19.49
C THR A 216 1.02 39.29 -18.10
N ALA A 217 1.83 39.16 -17.03
CA ALA A 217 1.37 39.38 -15.66
C ALA A 217 0.94 40.82 -15.37
N ASP A 218 1.50 41.79 -16.06
CA ASP A 218 1.11 43.20 -16.04
C ASP A 218 -0.27 43.46 -16.66
N LEU A 219 -0.66 42.62 -17.65
CA LEU A 219 -1.93 42.75 -18.37
C LEU A 219 -2.99 41.76 -17.85
N SER A 220 -2.62 40.51 -17.59
CA SER A 220 -3.53 39.45 -17.18
C SER A 220 -3.74 39.33 -15.66
N GLY A 221 -2.96 40.11 -14.89
CA GLY A 221 -2.96 40.08 -13.44
C GLY A 221 -2.06 39.00 -12.85
N GLY A 222 -1.01 39.45 -12.19
CA GLY A 222 -0.06 38.65 -11.45
C GLY A 222 -0.05 39.00 -9.96
N SER A 223 0.81 38.32 -9.20
CA SER A 223 1.02 38.60 -7.79
C SER A 223 2.51 38.49 -7.43
N PHE A 224 2.82 38.10 -6.21
CA PHE A 224 4.16 38.10 -5.62
C PHE A 224 5.19 37.23 -6.37
N LEU A 225 4.79 36.25 -7.16
CA LEU A 225 5.68 35.36 -7.91
C LEU A 225 5.79 35.79 -9.38
N THR A 226 4.68 36.03 -10.05
CA THR A 226 4.64 36.27 -11.50
C THR A 226 5.04 37.72 -11.84
N VAL A 227 4.68 38.72 -11.03
CA VAL A 227 5.04 40.13 -11.27
C VAL A 227 6.55 40.41 -11.21
N PRO A 228 7.31 39.95 -10.20
CA PRO A 228 8.77 40.11 -10.21
C PRO A 228 9.45 39.43 -11.42
N VAL A 229 8.95 38.29 -11.87
CA VAL A 229 9.48 37.62 -13.07
C VAL A 229 9.13 38.43 -14.33
N ASN A 230 7.95 39.04 -14.40
CA ASN A 230 7.59 39.98 -15.49
C ASN A 230 8.55 41.17 -15.55
N HIS A 231 8.83 41.83 -14.43
CA HIS A 231 9.81 42.92 -14.39
C HIS A 231 11.21 42.48 -14.86
N LEU A 232 11.62 41.26 -14.50
CA LEU A 232 12.89 40.70 -14.97
C LEU A 232 12.89 40.51 -16.49
N TRP A 233 11.77 40.09 -17.08
CA TRP A 233 11.63 39.96 -18.54
C TRP A 233 11.75 41.32 -19.24
N HIS A 234 11.09 42.35 -18.75
CA HIS A 234 11.22 43.69 -19.31
C HIS A 234 12.63 44.26 -19.18
N LEU A 235 13.34 43.92 -18.11
CA LEU A 235 14.74 44.31 -17.93
C LEU A 235 15.68 43.63 -18.95
N ILE A 236 15.45 42.33 -19.29
CA ILE A 236 16.32 41.57 -20.16
C ILE A 236 16.00 41.80 -21.64
N PHE A 237 14.73 41.84 -21.98
CA PHE A 237 14.26 41.82 -23.38
C PHE A 237 13.59 43.09 -23.83
N GLY A 238 13.45 44.11 -22.93
CA GLY A 238 12.65 45.29 -23.18
C GLY A 238 11.18 44.92 -23.43
N ASP A 239 10.53 45.69 -24.31
CA ASP A 239 9.13 45.45 -24.68
C ASP A 239 8.94 44.34 -25.73
N LYS A 240 10.00 43.59 -26.08
CA LYS A 240 9.93 42.46 -26.99
C LYS A 240 9.41 41.21 -26.26
N LEU A 241 8.14 40.93 -26.38
CA LEU A 241 7.49 39.78 -25.74
C LEU A 241 7.70 38.51 -26.56
N PHE A 242 8.55 37.60 -26.07
CA PHE A 242 8.74 36.25 -26.64
C PHE A 242 7.71 35.22 -26.12
N PHE A 243 6.47 35.64 -25.86
CA PHE A 243 5.45 34.79 -25.22
C PHE A 243 5.06 33.57 -26.11
N MET A 244 4.92 33.75 -27.42
CA MET A 244 4.47 32.67 -28.30
C MET A 244 5.35 31.41 -28.25
N PRO A 245 6.68 31.45 -28.33
CA PRO A 245 7.52 30.26 -28.20
C PRO A 245 7.34 29.55 -26.87
N VAL A 246 7.19 30.29 -25.77
CA VAL A 246 7.00 29.71 -24.43
C VAL A 246 5.61 29.09 -24.29
N TRP A 247 4.58 29.73 -24.84
CA TRP A 247 3.22 29.17 -24.86
C TRP A 247 3.16 27.88 -25.65
N TRP A 248 3.79 27.81 -26.83
CA TRP A 248 3.93 26.58 -27.60
C TRP A 248 4.68 25.50 -26.84
N ALA A 249 5.81 25.83 -26.20
CA ALA A 249 6.59 24.89 -25.40
C ALA A 249 5.77 24.32 -24.24
N TYR A 250 5.00 25.15 -23.53
CA TYR A 250 4.10 24.73 -22.46
C TYR A 250 3.02 23.77 -22.98
N SER A 251 2.33 24.11 -24.05
CA SER A 251 1.29 23.28 -24.66
C SER A 251 1.83 21.94 -25.18
N ILE A 252 3.01 21.96 -25.82
CA ILE A 252 3.69 20.73 -26.29
C ILE A 252 4.04 19.83 -25.09
N CYS A 253 4.58 20.40 -24.02
CA CYS A 253 4.90 19.62 -22.81
C CYS A 253 3.65 19.01 -22.17
N LEU A 254 2.53 19.74 -22.11
CA LEU A 254 1.25 19.22 -21.66
C LEU A 254 0.76 18.08 -22.58
N GLY A 255 0.78 18.29 -23.90
CA GLY A 255 0.37 17.29 -24.88
C GLY A 255 1.18 16.00 -24.77
N LEU A 256 2.51 16.11 -24.70
CA LEU A 256 3.42 14.97 -24.52
C LEU A 256 3.19 14.24 -23.18
N PHE A 257 2.92 14.97 -22.11
CA PHE A 257 2.61 14.37 -20.81
C PHE A 257 1.35 13.52 -20.89
N PHE A 258 0.26 14.06 -21.42
CA PHE A 258 -1.01 13.33 -21.55
C PHE A 258 -0.92 12.18 -22.56
N ALA A 259 -0.25 12.35 -23.68
CA ALA A 259 -0.05 11.29 -24.66
C ALA A 259 0.82 10.13 -24.12
N ALA A 260 1.81 10.42 -23.29
CA ALA A 260 2.66 9.41 -22.67
C ALA A 260 2.03 8.76 -21.42
N MET A 261 1.03 9.38 -20.81
CA MET A 261 0.40 8.93 -19.55
C MET A 261 -0.10 7.48 -19.61
N PRO A 262 -0.84 7.01 -20.61
CA PRO A 262 -1.34 5.63 -20.71
C PRO A 262 -0.26 4.55 -20.64
N PHE A 263 0.94 4.85 -21.13
CA PHE A 263 2.06 3.91 -21.23
C PHE A 263 3.09 4.07 -20.12
N SER A 264 2.88 5.06 -19.24
CA SER A 264 3.79 5.42 -18.17
C SER A 264 3.22 5.07 -16.79
N ARG A 265 4.06 5.24 -15.76
CA ARG A 265 3.63 5.14 -14.36
C ARG A 265 2.58 6.18 -13.97
N TYR A 266 2.47 7.28 -14.70
CA TYR A 266 1.56 8.39 -14.38
C TYR A 266 0.09 8.07 -14.64
N MET A 267 -0.19 6.95 -15.32
CA MET A 267 -1.54 6.41 -15.44
C MET A 267 -2.19 6.16 -14.06
N HIS A 268 -1.38 5.95 -13.01
CA HIS A 268 -1.90 5.77 -11.66
C HIS A 268 -2.77 6.94 -11.18
N ILE A 269 -2.51 8.17 -11.63
CA ILE A 269 -3.28 9.36 -11.23
C ILE A 269 -4.78 9.15 -11.47
N LEU A 270 -5.15 8.59 -12.61
CA LEU A 270 -6.55 8.34 -12.96
C LEU A 270 -7.05 6.97 -12.46
N THR A 271 -6.21 5.94 -12.56
CA THR A 271 -6.60 4.58 -12.20
C THR A 271 -6.64 4.35 -10.69
N GLU A 272 -5.96 5.16 -9.89
CA GLU A 272 -6.06 5.12 -8.44
C GLU A 272 -7.46 5.50 -7.95
N VAL A 273 -8.09 6.49 -8.58
CA VAL A 273 -9.49 6.88 -8.30
C VAL A 273 -10.40 5.66 -8.50
N LEU A 274 -10.29 5.00 -9.65
CA LEU A 274 -11.08 3.80 -9.95
C LEU A 274 -10.78 2.67 -8.96
N TRP A 275 -9.50 2.45 -8.63
CA TRP A 275 -9.09 1.42 -7.69
C TRP A 275 -9.65 1.65 -6.28
N ILE A 276 -9.70 2.88 -5.80
CA ILE A 276 -10.32 3.23 -4.51
C ILE A 276 -11.79 2.81 -4.49
N LEU A 277 -12.55 3.11 -5.55
CA LEU A 277 -13.96 2.73 -5.66
C LEU A 277 -14.14 1.20 -5.65
N LEU A 278 -13.35 0.47 -6.42
CA LEU A 278 -13.39 -1.00 -6.49
C LEU A 278 -13.01 -1.64 -5.14
N ARG A 279 -11.93 -1.17 -4.53
CA ARG A 279 -11.43 -1.64 -3.23
C ARG A 279 -12.46 -1.40 -2.11
N ASN A 280 -13.06 -0.21 -2.05
CA ASN A 280 -14.02 0.13 -1.01
C ASN A 280 -15.38 -0.56 -1.21
N ALA A 281 -15.72 -0.94 -2.45
CA ALA A 281 -16.82 -1.86 -2.73
C ALA A 281 -16.54 -3.31 -2.28
N GLY A 282 -15.32 -3.61 -1.81
CA GLY A 282 -14.91 -4.92 -1.34
C GLY A 282 -14.69 -5.94 -2.46
N LEU A 283 -14.36 -5.47 -3.67
CA LEU A 283 -14.03 -6.33 -4.80
C LEU A 283 -12.59 -6.81 -4.70
N LYS A 284 -12.38 -8.12 -4.88
CA LYS A 284 -11.06 -8.74 -4.87
C LYS A 284 -10.71 -9.27 -6.26
N PRO A 285 -9.43 -9.27 -6.66
CA PRO A 285 -9.01 -9.85 -7.93
C PRO A 285 -9.20 -11.38 -7.92
N SER A 286 -9.98 -11.89 -8.86
CA SER A 286 -10.16 -13.33 -9.11
C SER A 286 -9.19 -13.88 -10.16
N HIS A 287 -8.58 -13.00 -10.95
CA HIS A 287 -7.62 -13.33 -12.00
C HIS A 287 -6.44 -12.36 -11.90
N PRO A 288 -5.19 -12.79 -12.16
CA PRO A 288 -4.02 -11.93 -11.94
C PRO A 288 -3.93 -10.69 -12.85
N ARG A 289 -4.70 -10.62 -13.97
CA ARG A 289 -4.56 -9.58 -14.99
C ARG A 289 -5.86 -9.10 -15.64
N LYS A 290 -7.01 -9.58 -15.20
CA LYS A 290 -8.31 -9.21 -15.81
C LYS A 290 -9.26 -8.61 -14.78
N GLY A 291 -10.14 -7.73 -15.23
CA GLY A 291 -11.16 -7.13 -14.37
C GLY A 291 -10.56 -6.29 -13.25
N VAL A 292 -10.93 -6.56 -12.00
CA VAL A 292 -10.47 -5.81 -10.82
C VAL A 292 -8.94 -5.73 -10.71
N ALA A 293 -8.22 -6.82 -11.04
CA ALA A 293 -6.77 -6.84 -11.04
C ALA A 293 -6.14 -5.87 -12.05
N GLU A 294 -6.79 -5.63 -13.18
CA GLU A 294 -6.30 -4.68 -14.19
C GLU A 294 -6.26 -3.25 -13.63
N ALA A 295 -7.32 -2.82 -12.93
CA ALA A 295 -7.34 -1.53 -12.25
C ALA A 295 -6.25 -1.43 -11.17
N GLU A 296 -6.09 -2.47 -10.36
CA GLU A 296 -5.08 -2.54 -9.31
C GLU A 296 -3.65 -2.45 -9.85
N ILE A 297 -3.36 -3.17 -10.93
CA ILE A 297 -2.06 -3.15 -11.61
C ILE A 297 -1.74 -1.74 -12.12
N TYR A 298 -2.69 -1.07 -12.76
CA TYR A 298 -2.49 0.28 -13.29
C TYR A 298 -2.48 1.35 -12.21
N ALA A 299 -3.10 1.15 -11.06
CA ALA A 299 -3.02 2.04 -9.91
C ALA A 299 -1.61 2.09 -9.28
N CYS A 300 -0.74 1.11 -9.52
CA CYS A 300 0.63 1.14 -9.01
C CYS A 300 1.46 2.25 -9.65
N SER A 301 1.87 3.25 -8.88
CA SER A 301 2.72 4.37 -9.34
C SER A 301 4.19 4.01 -9.58
N SER A 302 4.60 2.76 -9.33
CA SER A 302 6.00 2.34 -9.36
C SER A 302 6.94 3.22 -8.50
N CYS A 303 6.46 3.74 -7.38
CA CYS A 303 7.18 4.67 -6.49
C CYS A 303 8.45 4.07 -5.87
N GLY A 304 8.50 2.74 -5.71
CA GLY A 304 9.67 2.02 -5.18
C GLY A 304 9.65 1.79 -3.67
N LEU A 305 8.64 2.22 -2.91
CA LEU A 305 8.55 1.96 -1.46
C LEU A 305 8.60 0.46 -1.15
N CYS A 306 7.86 -0.34 -1.91
CA CYS A 306 7.89 -1.80 -1.77
C CYS A 306 9.21 -2.44 -2.22
N LEU A 307 9.97 -1.79 -3.12
CA LEU A 307 11.31 -2.21 -3.49
C LEU A 307 12.29 -1.99 -2.35
N ASP A 308 12.24 -0.80 -1.74
CA ASP A 308 13.14 -0.40 -0.67
C ASP A 308 12.95 -1.24 0.61
N ALA A 309 11.71 -1.64 0.89
CA ALA A 309 11.32 -2.36 2.10
C ALA A 309 11.30 -3.89 1.95
N CYS A 310 11.51 -4.44 0.75
CA CYS A 310 11.37 -5.87 0.51
C CYS A 310 12.51 -6.67 1.16
N PRO A 311 12.21 -7.62 2.05
CA PRO A 311 13.24 -8.44 2.70
C PRO A 311 13.99 -9.36 1.72
N MET A 312 13.41 -9.63 0.53
CA MET A 312 14.10 -10.38 -0.54
C MET A 312 15.31 -9.63 -1.13
N ASN A 313 15.43 -8.32 -0.88
CA ASN A 313 16.46 -7.46 -1.49
C ASN A 313 17.79 -7.46 -0.74
N VAL A 314 18.13 -8.55 -0.07
CA VAL A 314 19.42 -8.73 0.63
C VAL A 314 20.63 -8.72 -0.31
N GLN A 315 20.41 -8.94 -1.61
CA GLN A 315 21.42 -8.78 -2.65
C GLN A 315 20.87 -7.99 -3.84
N LYS A 316 21.75 -7.23 -4.52
CA LYS A 316 21.36 -6.45 -5.73
C LYS A 316 20.72 -7.31 -6.83
N LYS A 317 21.17 -8.57 -7.00
CA LYS A 317 20.60 -9.52 -7.97
C LYS A 317 19.10 -9.81 -7.72
N ASN A 318 18.64 -9.71 -6.46
CA ASN A 318 17.29 -10.04 -6.04
C ASN A 318 16.29 -8.87 -6.14
N LEU A 319 16.76 -7.65 -6.41
CA LEU A 319 15.90 -6.47 -6.60
C LEU A 319 14.78 -6.72 -7.64
N LYS A 320 15.08 -7.51 -8.68
CA LYS A 320 14.12 -7.87 -9.74
C LYS A 320 12.91 -8.67 -9.24
N TYR A 321 12.99 -9.32 -8.07
CA TYR A 321 11.91 -10.13 -7.50
C TYR A 321 10.92 -9.31 -6.66
N SER A 322 11.19 -8.02 -6.43
CA SER A 322 10.28 -7.16 -5.69
C SER A 322 8.95 -6.93 -6.40
N SER A 323 7.92 -6.60 -5.62
CA SER A 323 6.54 -6.46 -6.10
C SER A 323 6.37 -5.43 -7.20
N VAL A 324 7.12 -4.32 -7.19
CA VAL A 324 7.04 -3.31 -8.25
C VAL A 324 7.45 -3.86 -9.61
N TYR A 325 8.45 -4.74 -9.69
CA TYR A 325 8.86 -5.34 -10.95
C TYR A 325 7.88 -6.42 -11.39
N PHE A 326 7.33 -7.21 -10.46
CA PHE A 326 6.25 -8.15 -10.76
C PHE A 326 5.05 -7.45 -11.43
N ILE A 327 4.56 -6.36 -10.86
CA ILE A 327 3.46 -5.57 -11.42
C ILE A 327 3.82 -4.98 -12.79
N ARG A 328 5.06 -4.50 -12.97
CA ARG A 328 5.52 -4.00 -14.27
C ARG A 328 5.56 -5.08 -15.35
N PHE A 329 5.90 -6.33 -15.00
CA PHE A 329 5.85 -7.44 -15.95
C PHE A 329 4.42 -7.87 -16.24
N LEU A 330 3.50 -7.82 -15.25
CA LEU A 330 2.06 -8.02 -15.49
C LEU A 330 1.51 -7.02 -16.52
N ARG A 331 1.84 -5.73 -16.41
CA ARG A 331 1.47 -4.69 -17.39
C ARG A 331 2.00 -4.98 -18.81
N ARG A 332 3.17 -5.60 -18.91
CA ARG A 332 3.86 -5.86 -20.19
C ARG A 332 3.57 -7.24 -20.76
N HIS A 333 2.71 -8.03 -20.14
CA HIS A 333 2.36 -9.39 -20.55
C HIS A 333 3.57 -10.30 -20.81
N ASN A 334 4.63 -10.18 -20.00
CA ASN A 334 5.84 -11.01 -20.14
C ASN A 334 5.73 -12.29 -19.29
N GLU A 335 5.05 -13.31 -19.82
CA GLU A 335 4.70 -14.54 -19.12
C GLU A 335 5.89 -15.24 -18.46
N LYS A 336 6.99 -15.44 -19.19
CA LYS A 336 8.18 -16.11 -18.65
C LYS A 336 8.73 -15.43 -17.40
N LYS A 337 8.81 -14.10 -17.40
CA LYS A 337 9.30 -13.32 -16.25
C LYS A 337 8.26 -13.23 -15.14
N ILE A 338 6.98 -13.18 -15.49
CA ILE A 338 5.89 -13.13 -14.51
C ILE A 338 5.91 -14.39 -13.66
N ASN A 339 6.00 -15.56 -14.26
CA ASN A 339 5.97 -16.86 -13.56
C ASN A 339 7.20 -17.02 -12.63
N ASP A 340 8.41 -16.76 -13.15
CA ASP A 340 9.65 -16.80 -12.33
C ASP A 340 9.56 -15.89 -11.09
N ILE A 341 9.07 -14.66 -11.27
CA ILE A 341 8.99 -13.70 -10.17
C ILE A 341 7.81 -13.98 -9.24
N ALA A 342 6.71 -14.55 -9.74
CA ALA A 342 5.54 -14.86 -8.92
C ALA A 342 5.87 -15.82 -7.78
N GLU A 343 6.76 -16.80 -8.00
CA GLU A 343 7.18 -17.77 -7.00
C GLU A 343 8.16 -17.20 -5.98
N LYS A 344 9.07 -16.32 -6.40
CA LYS A 344 10.13 -15.74 -5.55
C LYS A 344 9.59 -14.62 -4.66
N CYS A 345 8.83 -15.00 -3.64
CA CYS A 345 8.22 -14.07 -2.70
C CYS A 345 7.92 -14.74 -1.36
N LEU A 346 8.35 -14.10 -0.26
CA LEU A 346 8.06 -14.54 1.11
C LEU A 346 6.57 -14.41 1.51
N MET A 347 5.74 -13.75 0.71
CA MET A 347 4.32 -13.51 1.01
C MET A 347 4.08 -12.82 2.37
N CYS A 348 5.04 -11.99 2.81
CA CYS A 348 5.04 -11.35 4.13
C CYS A 348 4.19 -10.08 4.24
N ASP A 349 3.44 -9.74 3.22
CA ASP A 349 2.53 -8.58 3.09
C ASP A 349 3.16 -7.18 3.32
N LYS A 350 4.48 -7.07 3.52
CA LYS A 350 5.13 -5.78 3.77
C LYS A 350 4.96 -4.78 2.63
N CYS A 351 4.98 -5.26 1.39
CA CYS A 351 4.76 -4.42 0.22
C CYS A 351 3.32 -3.89 0.12
N HIS A 352 2.32 -4.66 0.57
CA HIS A 352 0.92 -4.23 0.65
C HIS A 352 0.72 -3.21 1.79
N ALA A 353 1.18 -3.54 3.00
CA ALA A 353 1.08 -2.66 4.16
C ALA A 353 1.74 -1.28 3.96
N LEU A 354 2.84 -1.23 3.18
CA LEU A 354 3.55 0.01 2.87
C LEU A 354 3.04 0.74 1.61
N CYS A 355 2.15 0.11 0.82
CA CYS A 355 1.68 0.68 -0.43
C CYS A 355 0.74 1.87 -0.17
N PRO A 356 1.07 3.09 -0.64
CA PRO A 356 0.20 4.24 -0.43
C PRO A 356 -1.16 4.07 -1.12
N VAL A 357 -1.18 3.44 -2.29
CA VAL A 357 -2.39 3.14 -3.09
C VAL A 357 -3.09 1.85 -2.67
N GLY A 358 -2.50 1.05 -1.77
CA GLY A 358 -3.09 -0.20 -1.28
C GLY A 358 -3.15 -1.33 -2.32
N VAL A 359 -2.14 -1.44 -3.19
CA VAL A 359 -1.99 -2.56 -4.13
C VAL A 359 -1.60 -3.82 -3.37
N ASP A 360 -2.38 -4.90 -3.52
CA ASP A 360 -2.12 -6.21 -2.92
C ASP A 360 -1.31 -7.11 -3.86
N ALA A 361 -0.03 -6.79 -4.00
CA ALA A 361 0.87 -7.59 -4.82
C ALA A 361 0.99 -9.06 -4.40
N PRO A 362 0.93 -9.45 -3.11
CA PRO A 362 0.82 -10.84 -2.68
C PRO A 362 -0.44 -11.55 -3.20
N ALA A 363 -1.61 -10.92 -3.17
CA ALA A 363 -2.83 -11.50 -3.74
C ALA A 363 -2.70 -11.72 -5.26
N LEU A 364 -2.16 -10.74 -5.99
CA LEU A 364 -1.88 -10.88 -7.42
C LEU A 364 -0.89 -12.01 -7.72
N ARG A 365 0.12 -12.22 -6.85
CA ARG A 365 1.07 -13.35 -6.99
C ARG A 365 0.38 -14.68 -6.75
N ARG A 366 -0.49 -14.80 -5.74
CA ARG A 366 -1.31 -16.01 -5.51
C ARG A 366 -2.17 -16.32 -6.73
N ALA A 367 -2.87 -15.33 -7.25
CA ALA A 367 -3.69 -15.48 -8.44
C ALA A 367 -2.86 -15.93 -9.66
N GLN A 368 -1.63 -15.40 -9.84
CA GLN A 368 -0.74 -15.83 -10.91
C GLN A 368 -0.27 -17.26 -10.71
N ARG A 369 0.13 -17.65 -9.49
CA ARG A 369 0.51 -19.03 -9.17
C ARG A 369 -0.63 -20.02 -9.49
N ALA A 370 -1.88 -19.65 -9.20
CA ALA A 370 -3.05 -20.46 -9.51
C ALA A 370 -3.28 -20.66 -11.02
N THR A 371 -2.90 -19.71 -11.88
CA THR A 371 -3.04 -19.86 -13.34
C THR A 371 -2.00 -20.81 -13.95
N VAL A 372 -0.86 -20.98 -13.31
CA VAL A 372 0.26 -21.82 -13.80
C VAL A 372 0.09 -23.30 -13.43
N ASN A 373 -0.73 -23.59 -12.49
CA ASN A 373 -1.29 -24.80 -11.89
C ASN A 373 -0.37 -26.05 -11.76
N ASN A 374 0.51 -26.39 -12.68
CA ASN A 374 1.37 -27.59 -12.61
C ASN A 374 2.83 -27.35 -13.02
N SER A 375 3.20 -26.12 -13.38
CA SER A 375 4.55 -25.78 -13.82
C SER A 375 5.32 -24.95 -12.81
N LEU A 376 5.03 -25.12 -11.50
CA LEU A 376 5.86 -24.56 -10.45
C LEU A 376 7.25 -25.17 -10.55
N VAL A 377 8.28 -24.33 -10.63
CA VAL A 377 9.69 -24.74 -10.76
C VAL A 377 10.16 -25.51 -9.51
N TYR A 378 9.48 -25.30 -8.38
CA TYR A 378 9.84 -25.90 -7.10
C TYR A 378 8.88 -27.02 -6.72
N ASP A 379 9.43 -28.21 -6.51
CA ASP A 379 8.69 -29.33 -5.92
C ASP A 379 8.55 -29.07 -4.41
N TYR A 380 7.35 -28.69 -4.02
CA TYR A 380 6.99 -28.57 -2.61
C TYR A 380 6.54 -29.95 -2.11
N SER A 381 7.48 -30.89 -1.96
CA SER A 381 7.19 -32.26 -1.57
C SER A 381 6.39 -32.37 -0.26
N TYR A 382 6.63 -31.48 0.69
CA TYR A 382 5.86 -31.44 1.94
C TYR A 382 4.36 -31.10 1.73
N LEU A 383 3.97 -30.50 0.59
CA LEU A 383 2.55 -30.29 0.27
C LEU A 383 1.80 -31.60 0.01
N LYS A 384 2.51 -32.68 -0.37
CA LYS A 384 1.94 -34.00 -0.49
C LYS A 384 1.53 -34.54 0.89
N SER A 385 2.38 -34.35 1.90
CA SER A 385 2.06 -34.74 3.28
C SER A 385 0.90 -33.91 3.86
N CYS A 386 0.76 -32.63 3.47
CA CYS A 386 -0.39 -31.81 3.83
C CYS A 386 -1.71 -32.33 3.25
N GLN A 387 -1.69 -32.88 2.01
CA GLN A 387 -2.85 -33.49 1.38
C GLN A 387 -3.23 -34.83 2.06
N SER A 388 -2.23 -35.64 2.42
CA SER A 388 -2.45 -36.90 3.13
C SER A 388 -3.07 -36.68 4.52
N ALA A 389 -2.65 -35.65 5.25
CA ALA A 389 -3.22 -35.32 6.56
C ALA A 389 -4.71 -34.92 6.46
N ALA A 390 -5.12 -34.26 5.37
CA ALA A 390 -6.54 -33.98 5.14
C ALA A 390 -7.38 -35.25 4.88
N ALA A 391 -6.80 -36.27 4.28
CA ALA A 391 -7.47 -37.54 4.06
C ALA A 391 -7.63 -38.39 5.36
N ILE A 392 -6.75 -38.18 6.34
CA ILE A 392 -6.80 -38.89 7.65
C ILE A 392 -7.86 -38.24 8.58
N SER A 393 -8.25 -36.99 8.36
CA SER A 393 -9.22 -36.28 9.21
C SER A 393 -10.67 -36.78 9.16
N GLY A 394 -10.93 -37.89 8.43
CA GLY A 394 -12.23 -38.56 8.42
C GLY A 394 -12.57 -39.38 9.69
N SER A 395 -11.62 -39.50 10.63
CA SER A 395 -11.81 -40.26 11.86
C SER A 395 -11.57 -39.31 13.08
N PHE A 396 -12.62 -38.60 13.44
CA PHE A 396 -12.67 -37.83 14.67
C PHE A 396 -12.94 -38.76 15.85
N ASN A 397 -11.91 -39.31 16.45
CA ASN A 397 -12.00 -39.89 17.78
C ASN A 397 -11.76 -38.77 18.80
N ALA A 398 -12.83 -38.16 19.30
CA ALA A 398 -12.78 -37.33 20.48
C ALA A 398 -12.23 -38.20 21.64
N GLY A 399 -10.96 -38.05 21.95
CA GLY A 399 -10.41 -38.50 23.22
C GLY A 399 -11.00 -37.66 24.33
N VAL A 400 -12.26 -37.95 24.65
CA VAL A 400 -12.92 -37.43 25.86
C VAL A 400 -12.24 -38.16 27.03
N SER A 401 -11.57 -37.42 27.88
CA SER A 401 -11.17 -37.95 29.21
C SER A 401 -12.43 -38.44 29.91
N GLU A 402 -12.46 -39.76 30.22
CA GLU A 402 -13.64 -40.52 30.67
C GLU A 402 -14.27 -40.04 32.03
N THR A 403 -13.99 -38.86 32.51
CA THR A 403 -14.39 -38.49 33.88
C THR A 403 -15.21 -37.18 34.01
N MET A 404 -15.78 -36.62 32.94
CA MET A 404 -16.66 -35.43 33.08
C MET A 404 -17.91 -35.52 32.21
N VAL A 405 -19.04 -35.10 32.77
CA VAL A 405 -20.35 -34.89 32.15
C VAL A 405 -20.19 -34.25 30.74
N PRO A 406 -20.93 -34.66 29.71
CA PRO A 406 -20.78 -34.17 28.35
C PRO A 406 -21.30 -32.75 28.18
N SER A 407 -20.57 -31.77 28.72
CA SER A 407 -20.78 -30.36 28.39
C SER A 407 -20.05 -30.06 27.10
N VAL A 408 -20.69 -29.37 26.16
CA VAL A 408 -20.07 -28.92 24.92
C VAL A 408 -18.77 -28.16 25.28
N PRO A 409 -17.60 -28.51 24.72
CA PRO A 409 -16.35 -27.85 25.06
C PRO A 409 -16.43 -26.33 24.77
N GLU A 410 -15.87 -25.52 25.66
CA GLU A 410 -15.80 -24.08 25.50
C GLU A 410 -14.99 -23.70 24.26
N VAL A 411 -13.89 -24.43 24.05
CA VAL A 411 -12.87 -24.11 23.04
C VAL A 411 -12.49 -25.37 22.26
N MET A 412 -12.35 -25.22 20.93
CA MET A 412 -11.57 -26.14 20.12
C MET A 412 -10.17 -25.58 19.95
N TYR A 413 -9.14 -26.31 20.36
CA TYR A 413 -7.74 -25.97 20.12
C TYR A 413 -7.25 -26.69 18.86
N PHE A 414 -6.72 -25.93 17.90
CA PHE A 414 -6.12 -26.43 16.68
C PHE A 414 -4.66 -25.96 16.62
N ALA A 415 -3.71 -26.84 16.84
CA ALA A 415 -2.29 -26.54 16.86
C ALA A 415 -1.74 -26.28 15.44
N GLY A 416 -2.10 -27.11 14.49
CA GLY A 416 -1.61 -27.07 13.10
C GLY A 416 -0.23 -27.72 12.92
N CYS A 417 0.06 -28.18 11.70
CA CYS A 417 1.23 -29.01 11.39
C CYS A 417 2.57 -28.41 11.83
N MET A 418 2.76 -27.09 11.74
CA MET A 418 4.02 -26.44 12.15
C MET A 418 4.22 -26.41 13.66
N THR A 419 3.14 -26.33 14.43
CA THR A 419 3.22 -26.34 15.89
C THR A 419 3.57 -27.72 16.44
N HIS A 420 3.16 -28.78 15.74
CA HIS A 420 3.59 -30.14 16.07
C HIS A 420 5.10 -30.38 15.92
N LEU A 421 5.78 -29.60 15.04
CA LEU A 421 7.25 -29.59 14.95
C LEU A 421 7.92 -28.82 16.10
N THR A 422 7.13 -28.12 16.92
CA THR A 422 7.59 -27.35 18.08
C THR A 422 6.76 -27.72 19.33
N PRO A 423 6.85 -28.96 19.83
CA PRO A 423 5.93 -29.48 20.86
C PRO A 423 5.96 -28.72 22.18
N ARG A 424 7.00 -27.92 22.44
CA ARG A 424 7.05 -27.02 23.59
C ARG A 424 5.93 -25.99 23.60
N ILE A 425 5.50 -25.52 22.41
CA ILE A 425 4.38 -24.58 22.28
C ILE A 425 3.08 -25.28 22.74
N ILE A 426 2.82 -26.51 22.25
CA ILE A 426 1.62 -27.28 22.63
C ILE A 426 1.56 -27.45 24.15
N LYS A 427 2.64 -27.97 24.76
CA LYS A 427 2.73 -28.17 26.22
C LYS A 427 2.49 -26.85 27.00
N SER A 428 2.98 -25.74 26.49
CA SER A 428 2.81 -24.42 27.12
C SER A 428 1.37 -23.91 27.00
N VAL A 429 0.72 -24.12 25.85
CA VAL A 429 -0.70 -23.77 25.67
C VAL A 429 -1.58 -24.62 26.57
N GLU A 430 -1.36 -25.95 26.63
CA GLU A 430 -2.10 -26.86 27.52
C GLU A 430 -1.90 -26.48 29.02
N LYS A 431 -0.68 -26.08 29.41
CA LYS A 431 -0.40 -25.60 30.77
C LYS A 431 -1.21 -24.33 31.09
N VAL A 432 -1.30 -23.38 30.18
CA VAL A 432 -2.12 -22.16 30.33
C VAL A 432 -3.60 -22.52 30.42
N PHE A 433 -4.10 -23.40 29.54
CA PHE A 433 -5.51 -23.84 29.57
C PHE A 433 -5.86 -24.53 30.88
N LYS A 434 -4.98 -25.39 31.37
CA LYS A 434 -5.17 -26.05 32.68
C LYS A 434 -5.21 -25.03 33.81
N ALA A 435 -4.29 -24.08 33.85
CA ALA A 435 -4.23 -23.05 34.88
C ALA A 435 -5.46 -22.12 34.90
N ALA A 436 -6.00 -21.84 33.69
CA ALA A 436 -7.19 -21.01 33.52
C ALA A 436 -8.51 -21.83 33.56
N SER A 437 -8.46 -23.12 33.88
CA SER A 437 -9.63 -24.05 33.92
C SER A 437 -10.46 -24.00 32.62
N VAL A 438 -9.79 -23.96 31.47
CA VAL A 438 -10.45 -23.97 30.16
C VAL A 438 -10.89 -25.40 29.82
N ASN A 439 -12.19 -25.58 29.53
CA ASN A 439 -12.71 -26.82 28.96
C ASN A 439 -12.50 -26.81 27.45
N TYR A 440 -11.61 -27.66 26.93
CA TYR A 440 -11.25 -27.67 25.52
C TYR A 440 -11.17 -29.06 24.90
N VAL A 441 -11.39 -29.11 23.59
CA VAL A 441 -11.07 -30.26 22.74
C VAL A 441 -9.85 -29.95 21.88
N PHE A 442 -8.90 -30.87 21.77
CA PHE A 442 -7.71 -30.71 20.97
C PHE A 442 -7.93 -31.39 19.60
N ALA A 443 -8.15 -30.58 18.57
CA ALA A 443 -8.61 -31.03 17.26
C ALA A 443 -7.63 -31.93 16.50
N ASP A 444 -6.33 -31.68 16.65
CA ASP A 444 -5.25 -32.38 15.95
C ASP A 444 -4.23 -33.03 16.91
N ARG A 445 -4.72 -33.59 18.04
CA ARG A 445 -3.90 -34.21 19.10
C ARG A 445 -2.99 -35.31 18.57
N ASP A 446 -3.50 -36.15 17.69
CA ASP A 446 -2.82 -37.37 17.20
C ASP A 446 -1.85 -37.05 16.05
N GLY A 447 -1.78 -35.84 15.60
CA GLY A 447 -0.88 -35.37 14.55
C GLY A 447 -1.31 -34.06 13.89
N GLY A 448 -0.36 -33.31 13.38
CA GLY A 448 -0.63 -32.00 12.82
C GLY A 448 -1.49 -32.02 11.58
N ILE A 449 -2.69 -31.45 11.65
CA ILE A 449 -3.57 -31.24 10.50
C ILE A 449 -3.15 -29.97 9.74
N CYS A 450 -3.15 -30.05 8.40
CA CYS A 450 -2.86 -28.88 7.56
C CYS A 450 -4.08 -27.96 7.43
N CYS A 451 -3.87 -26.67 7.62
CA CYS A 451 -4.92 -25.66 7.42
C CYS A 451 -5.21 -25.31 5.95
N GLY A 452 -4.46 -25.85 4.98
CA GLY A 452 -4.61 -25.55 3.55
C GLY A 452 -3.89 -24.26 3.08
N ARG A 453 -3.37 -23.41 3.98
CA ARG A 453 -2.69 -22.15 3.61
C ARG A 453 -1.48 -22.36 2.71
N PRO A 454 -0.56 -23.32 2.96
CA PRO A 454 0.57 -23.59 2.07
C PRO A 454 0.14 -23.96 0.65
N LEU A 455 -0.91 -24.79 0.51
CA LEU A 455 -1.48 -25.16 -0.79
C LEU A 455 -2.01 -23.91 -1.54
N MET A 456 -2.74 -23.05 -0.83
CA MET A 456 -3.26 -21.80 -1.39
C MET A 456 -2.13 -20.85 -1.82
N LEU A 457 -1.09 -20.71 -1.01
CA LEU A 457 0.07 -19.87 -1.33
C LEU A 457 0.88 -20.41 -2.52
N ALA A 458 0.87 -21.72 -2.72
CA ALA A 458 1.48 -22.37 -3.88
C ALA A 458 0.59 -22.31 -5.14
N GLY A 459 -0.64 -21.81 -5.06
CA GLY A 459 -1.59 -21.75 -6.18
C GLY A 459 -2.38 -23.04 -6.43
N LYS A 460 -2.26 -24.05 -5.54
CA LYS A 460 -3.01 -25.32 -5.61
C LYS A 460 -4.40 -25.13 -5.00
N THR A 461 -5.24 -24.35 -5.70
CA THR A 461 -6.51 -23.86 -5.16
C THR A 461 -7.51 -24.98 -4.88
N SER A 462 -7.63 -25.99 -5.76
CA SER A 462 -8.57 -27.11 -5.55
C SER A 462 -8.21 -27.92 -4.31
N ALA A 463 -6.95 -28.32 -4.16
CA ALA A 463 -6.47 -29.07 -2.99
C ALA A 463 -6.62 -28.25 -1.69
N ALA A 464 -6.42 -26.92 -1.76
CA ALA A 464 -6.67 -26.04 -0.62
C ALA A 464 -8.15 -26.02 -0.24
N GLN A 465 -9.07 -25.98 -1.20
CA GLN A 465 -10.51 -25.98 -0.95
C GLN A 465 -11.01 -27.32 -0.38
N GLU A 466 -10.48 -28.45 -0.85
CA GLU A 466 -10.76 -29.77 -0.27
C GLU A 466 -10.34 -29.84 1.20
N THR A 467 -9.12 -29.38 1.50
CA THR A 467 -8.61 -29.29 2.89
C THR A 467 -9.49 -28.38 3.76
N ILE A 468 -9.88 -27.22 3.24
CA ILE A 468 -10.76 -26.26 3.94
C ILE A 468 -12.13 -26.92 4.22
N ALA A 469 -12.71 -27.62 3.25
CA ALA A 469 -14.00 -28.27 3.40
C ALA A 469 -13.98 -29.37 4.48
N ALA A 470 -12.94 -30.22 4.49
CA ALA A 470 -12.77 -31.26 5.48
C ALA A 470 -12.62 -30.70 6.91
N ASN A 471 -11.71 -29.75 7.09
CA ASN A 471 -11.51 -29.11 8.39
C ASN A 471 -12.74 -28.32 8.86
N LYS A 472 -13.45 -27.64 7.95
CA LYS A 472 -14.68 -26.92 8.27
C LYS A 472 -15.75 -27.86 8.79
N LYS A 473 -15.93 -29.03 8.17
CA LYS A 473 -16.86 -30.06 8.62
C LYS A 473 -16.54 -30.49 10.06
N MET A 474 -15.28 -30.87 10.33
CA MET A 474 -14.80 -31.25 11.67
C MET A 474 -15.10 -30.17 12.74
N ILE A 475 -14.81 -28.90 12.43
CA ILE A 475 -15.03 -27.78 13.39
C ILE A 475 -16.52 -27.59 13.67
N LEU A 476 -17.37 -27.64 12.65
CA LEU A 476 -18.81 -27.43 12.85
C LEU A 476 -19.46 -28.61 13.58
N GLU A 477 -19.00 -29.84 13.36
CA GLU A 477 -19.46 -31.05 14.05
C GLU A 477 -19.07 -31.08 15.53
N SER A 478 -17.98 -30.39 15.93
CA SER A 478 -17.56 -30.32 17.33
C SER A 478 -18.52 -29.55 18.24
N GLY A 479 -19.38 -28.69 17.68
CA GLY A 479 -20.27 -27.82 18.43
C GLY A 479 -19.58 -26.66 19.16
N CYS A 480 -18.26 -26.53 19.11
CA CYS A 480 -17.52 -25.48 19.78
C CYS A 480 -17.81 -24.09 19.17
N ARG A 481 -17.96 -23.09 20.03
CA ARG A 481 -18.19 -21.71 19.59
C ARG A 481 -16.91 -20.89 19.43
N THR A 482 -15.80 -21.35 20.00
CA THR A 482 -14.50 -20.67 19.92
C THR A 482 -13.45 -21.63 19.40
N LEU A 483 -12.73 -21.21 18.35
CA LEU A 483 -11.58 -21.91 17.77
C LEU A 483 -10.31 -21.13 18.11
N VAL A 484 -9.38 -21.76 18.84
CA VAL A 484 -8.10 -21.17 19.21
C VAL A 484 -6.97 -21.81 18.44
N LEU A 485 -6.12 -20.99 17.85
CA LEU A 485 -5.03 -21.41 16.97
C LEU A 485 -3.68 -20.90 17.48
N SER A 486 -2.64 -21.74 17.47
CA SER A 486 -1.28 -21.33 17.86
C SER A 486 -0.39 -20.93 16.68
N CYS A 487 -0.84 -21.11 15.45
CA CYS A 487 -0.09 -20.70 14.26
C CYS A 487 -0.76 -19.54 13.53
N PRO A 488 -0.07 -18.39 13.32
CA PRO A 488 -0.61 -17.24 12.59
C PRO A 488 -1.01 -17.55 11.15
N ILE A 489 -0.30 -18.49 10.51
CA ILE A 489 -0.59 -18.93 9.14
C ILE A 489 -1.95 -19.63 9.10
N CYS A 490 -2.24 -20.48 10.08
CA CYS A 490 -3.53 -21.11 10.25
C CYS A 490 -4.61 -20.06 10.60
N TYR A 491 -4.35 -19.20 11.57
CA TYR A 491 -5.28 -18.16 11.99
C TYR A 491 -5.78 -17.31 10.81
N LYS A 492 -4.86 -16.86 9.95
CA LYS A 492 -5.22 -16.04 8.79
C LYS A 492 -6.16 -16.77 7.83
N ILE A 493 -5.86 -18.01 7.45
CA ILE A 493 -6.71 -18.73 6.49
C ILE A 493 -8.07 -19.09 7.09
N PHE A 494 -8.13 -19.50 8.38
CA PHE A 494 -9.39 -19.77 9.05
C PHE A 494 -10.29 -18.53 9.08
N LYS A 495 -9.72 -17.36 9.34
CA LYS A 495 -10.45 -16.09 9.36
C LYS A 495 -10.93 -15.61 7.98
N GLU A 496 -10.12 -15.83 6.93
CA GLU A 496 -10.36 -15.27 5.60
C GLU A 496 -11.16 -16.20 4.67
N GLU A 497 -10.95 -17.52 4.75
CA GLU A 497 -11.40 -18.45 3.70
C GLU A 497 -12.39 -19.52 4.20
N TYR A 498 -12.39 -19.85 5.49
CA TYR A 498 -13.26 -20.91 6.01
C TYR A 498 -14.73 -20.51 6.14
N GLY A 499 -15.04 -19.21 6.32
CA GLY A 499 -16.41 -18.72 6.43
C GLY A 499 -17.20 -19.45 7.54
N LEU A 500 -16.60 -19.63 8.71
CA LEU A 500 -17.18 -20.27 9.89
C LEU A 500 -18.26 -19.34 10.49
N LYS A 501 -19.53 -19.70 10.29
CA LYS A 501 -20.65 -18.95 10.90
C LYS A 501 -20.89 -19.48 12.30
N GLY A 502 -20.99 -18.58 13.29
CA GLY A 502 -21.25 -18.94 14.68
C GLY A 502 -20.04 -19.46 15.46
N VAL A 503 -18.85 -19.52 14.84
CA VAL A 503 -17.59 -19.87 15.49
C VAL A 503 -16.66 -18.65 15.49
N GLU A 504 -16.25 -18.23 16.66
CA GLU A 504 -15.24 -17.17 16.82
C GLU A 504 -13.84 -17.77 16.63
N VAL A 505 -13.06 -17.16 15.73
CA VAL A 505 -11.70 -17.62 15.43
C VAL A 505 -10.70 -16.69 16.08
N LEU A 506 -9.90 -17.21 17.01
CA LEU A 506 -8.89 -16.46 17.77
C LEU A 506 -7.50 -17.08 17.61
N HIS A 507 -6.51 -16.21 17.57
CA HIS A 507 -5.13 -16.62 17.80
C HIS A 507 -4.91 -16.76 19.33
N TYR A 508 -4.09 -17.71 19.78
CA TYR A 508 -3.88 -17.97 21.21
C TYR A 508 -3.40 -16.73 22.00
N THR A 509 -2.71 -15.78 21.35
CA THR A 509 -2.34 -14.51 21.98
C THR A 509 -3.55 -13.66 22.35
N GLN A 510 -4.60 -13.68 21.53
CA GLN A 510 -5.86 -12.99 21.79
C GLN A 510 -6.67 -13.71 22.88
N TYR A 511 -6.65 -15.04 22.83
CA TYR A 511 -7.36 -15.83 23.82
C TYR A 511 -6.71 -15.73 25.21
N PHE A 512 -5.38 -15.76 25.30
CA PHE A 512 -4.66 -15.57 26.56
C PHE A 512 -4.90 -14.17 27.17
N LYS A 513 -4.94 -13.13 26.28
CA LYS A 513 -5.33 -11.79 26.74
C LYS A 513 -6.75 -11.80 27.32
N ARG A 514 -7.71 -12.46 26.67
CA ARG A 514 -9.09 -12.60 27.18
C ARG A 514 -9.10 -13.29 28.55
N LEU A 515 -8.40 -14.40 28.71
CA LEU A 515 -8.30 -15.10 29.99
C LEU A 515 -7.70 -14.24 31.11
N ALA A 516 -6.71 -13.41 30.78
CA ALA A 516 -6.12 -12.46 31.71
C ALA A 516 -7.11 -11.34 32.08
N ASP A 517 -7.82 -10.78 31.10
CA ASP A 517 -8.83 -9.74 31.33
C ASP A 517 -10.01 -10.26 32.18
N GLU A 518 -10.39 -11.53 32.03
CA GLU A 518 -11.42 -12.23 32.82
C GLU A 518 -10.92 -12.67 34.20
N GLY A 519 -9.64 -12.46 34.54
CA GLY A 519 -9.03 -12.89 35.79
C GLY A 519 -8.84 -14.40 35.95
N ARG A 520 -9.08 -15.18 34.88
CA ARG A 520 -8.88 -16.65 34.83
C ARG A 520 -7.39 -17.01 34.64
N LEU A 521 -6.59 -16.12 34.08
CA LEU A 521 -5.14 -16.29 33.92
C LEU A 521 -4.44 -15.20 34.72
N LYS A 522 -3.86 -15.58 35.87
CA LYS A 522 -3.06 -14.68 36.72
C LYS A 522 -1.59 -14.84 36.38
N LEU A 523 -0.90 -13.72 36.18
CA LEU A 523 0.49 -13.68 35.74
C LEU A 523 1.35 -12.96 36.78
N ASN A 524 2.56 -13.47 37.01
CA ASN A 524 3.57 -12.85 37.82
C ASN A 524 4.46 -11.95 36.99
N ALA A 525 4.80 -10.77 37.49
CA ALA A 525 5.77 -9.90 36.86
C ALA A 525 7.16 -10.53 36.86
N GLY A 526 7.77 -10.70 35.71
CA GLY A 526 9.16 -11.11 35.53
C GLY A 526 10.10 -9.92 35.30
N GLY A 527 11.37 -10.07 35.66
CA GLY A 527 12.40 -9.04 35.44
C GLY A 527 13.08 -9.09 34.05
N GLU A 528 12.68 -10.02 33.19
CA GLU A 528 13.36 -10.28 31.91
C GLU A 528 13.06 -9.16 30.89
N SER A 529 14.08 -8.66 30.19
CA SER A 529 13.90 -7.74 29.06
C SER A 529 13.54 -8.50 27.80
N ILE A 530 12.38 -8.17 27.24
CA ILE A 530 11.74 -8.89 26.14
C ILE A 530 11.59 -8.00 24.92
N VAL A 531 12.04 -8.45 23.74
CA VAL A 531 11.63 -7.88 22.45
C VAL A 531 10.61 -8.78 21.77
N TYR A 532 9.50 -8.21 21.28
CA TYR A 532 8.49 -8.97 20.56
C TYR A 532 8.70 -8.87 19.05
N HIS A 533 8.86 -10.02 18.40
CA HIS A 533 8.84 -10.12 16.94
C HIS A 533 7.40 -10.22 16.44
N ASP A 534 6.94 -9.27 15.65
CA ASP A 534 5.61 -9.30 15.01
C ASP A 534 5.58 -10.31 13.85
N PRO A 535 4.94 -11.48 13.99
CA PRO A 535 4.82 -12.42 12.88
C PRO A 535 4.02 -11.81 11.73
N CYS A 536 4.52 -11.94 10.51
CA CYS A 536 3.96 -11.23 9.36
C CYS A 536 2.48 -11.60 9.07
N GLU A 537 2.10 -12.87 9.23
CA GLU A 537 0.71 -13.32 9.01
C GLU A 537 -0.22 -12.90 10.15
N LEU A 538 0.29 -12.73 11.39
CA LEU A 538 -0.49 -12.26 12.55
C LEU A 538 -0.67 -10.75 12.51
N GLY A 539 0.45 -10.02 12.44
CA GLY A 539 0.45 -8.56 12.46
C GLY A 539 -0.10 -7.97 11.16
N ARG A 540 0.70 -7.94 10.10
CA ARG A 540 0.28 -7.36 8.79
C ARG A 540 -0.89 -8.10 8.17
N GLY A 541 -0.94 -9.42 8.32
CA GLY A 541 -1.98 -10.26 7.76
C GLY A 541 -3.33 -10.11 8.44
N CYS A 542 -3.37 -9.97 9.77
CA CYS A 542 -4.61 -10.00 10.56
C CYS A 542 -4.82 -8.81 11.50
N GLY A 543 -3.85 -7.89 11.61
CA GLY A 543 -3.97 -6.67 12.44
C GLY A 543 -3.78 -6.90 13.94
N VAL A 544 -3.27 -8.07 14.36
CA VAL A 544 -3.06 -8.41 15.77
C VAL A 544 -1.68 -7.94 16.20
N TYR A 545 -1.62 -6.86 16.98
CA TYR A 545 -0.40 -6.22 17.47
C TYR A 545 -0.41 -5.93 18.95
N ALA A 546 -1.55 -5.50 19.48
CA ALA A 546 -1.70 -5.04 20.85
C ALA A 546 -1.80 -6.20 21.84
N GLU A 547 -2.57 -7.23 21.51
CA GLU A 547 -2.90 -8.33 22.43
C GLU A 547 -1.65 -9.07 22.92
N PRO A 548 -0.69 -9.50 22.06
CA PRO A 548 0.52 -10.12 22.55
C PRO A 548 1.37 -9.19 23.43
N ARG A 549 1.44 -7.90 23.08
CA ARG A 549 2.19 -6.91 23.88
C ARG A 549 1.57 -6.68 25.25
N ASN A 550 0.23 -6.60 25.32
CA ASN A 550 -0.49 -6.40 26.58
C ASN A 550 -0.26 -7.54 27.58
N VAL A 551 -0.16 -8.78 27.09
CA VAL A 551 0.14 -9.93 27.96
C VAL A 551 1.62 -9.96 28.33
N LEU A 552 2.53 -9.73 27.36
CA LEU A 552 3.97 -9.76 27.61
C LEU A 552 4.41 -8.64 28.57
N SER A 553 3.77 -7.48 28.57
CA SER A 553 4.07 -6.40 29.52
C SER A 553 3.72 -6.73 30.96
N GLN A 554 2.91 -7.76 31.21
CA GLN A 554 2.61 -8.26 32.56
C GLN A 554 3.69 -9.22 33.08
N VAL A 555 4.47 -9.85 32.17
CA VAL A 555 5.45 -10.89 32.50
C VAL A 555 6.90 -10.47 32.29
N GLY A 556 7.15 -9.27 31.76
CA GLY A 556 8.50 -8.76 31.56
C GLY A 556 8.54 -7.33 31.05
N THR A 557 9.74 -6.78 30.93
CA THR A 557 9.95 -5.42 30.41
C THR A 557 10.06 -5.45 28.89
N LEU A 558 9.08 -4.87 28.17
CA LEU A 558 9.11 -4.79 26.72
C LEU A 558 10.09 -3.72 26.25
N VAL A 559 11.09 -4.13 25.47
CA VAL A 559 12.01 -3.24 24.75
C VAL A 559 11.66 -3.18 23.27
N LYS A 560 11.86 -2.02 22.66
CA LYS A 560 11.51 -1.80 21.25
C LYS A 560 12.51 -2.47 20.31
N ALA A 561 12.02 -3.05 19.22
CA ALA A 561 12.86 -3.37 18.06
C ALA A 561 13.15 -2.12 17.23
N GLY A 562 14.10 -2.18 16.32
CA GLY A 562 14.38 -1.07 15.39
C GLY A 562 13.17 -0.71 14.50
N LYS A 563 12.38 -1.72 14.12
CA LYS A 563 11.11 -1.58 13.37
C LYS A 563 10.11 -2.59 13.92
N GLU A 564 8.93 -2.12 14.25
CA GLU A 564 7.85 -2.89 14.85
C GLU A 564 6.53 -2.75 14.08
N GLY A 565 5.53 -3.49 14.49
CA GLY A 565 4.19 -3.42 13.93
C GLY A 565 4.16 -3.71 12.43
N ASP A 566 3.52 -2.84 11.65
CA ASP A 566 3.42 -2.97 10.19
C ASP A 566 4.77 -2.79 9.47
N GLU A 567 5.74 -2.12 10.10
CA GLU A 567 7.10 -1.97 9.60
C GLU A 567 8.07 -3.09 10.01
N SER A 568 7.63 -4.06 10.84
CA SER A 568 8.46 -5.17 11.30
C SER A 568 9.18 -5.90 10.15
N VAL A 569 10.36 -6.47 10.43
CA VAL A 569 11.14 -7.22 9.45
C VAL A 569 10.73 -8.68 9.48
N CYS A 570 10.47 -9.30 8.32
CA CYS A 570 10.09 -10.70 8.24
C CYS A 570 11.25 -11.63 8.63
N CYS A 571 10.98 -12.68 9.38
CA CYS A 571 11.98 -13.68 9.79
C CYS A 571 12.62 -14.44 8.62
N GLY A 572 11.96 -14.49 7.46
CA GLY A 572 12.44 -15.23 6.29
C GLY A 572 11.94 -16.68 6.20
N GLY A 573 11.27 -17.20 7.22
CA GLY A 573 10.86 -18.62 7.32
C GLY A 573 9.63 -19.02 6.52
N SER A 574 9.16 -18.22 5.56
CA SER A 574 7.95 -18.56 4.79
C SER A 574 8.23 -19.52 3.63
N LEU A 575 7.14 -20.04 3.01
CA LEU A 575 7.20 -20.90 1.84
C LEU A 575 8.10 -20.34 0.71
N GLY A 576 8.06 -19.05 0.48
CA GLY A 576 8.89 -18.38 -0.54
C GLY A 576 10.38 -18.43 -0.25
N SER A 577 10.80 -18.74 0.98
CA SER A 577 12.22 -18.92 1.30
C SER A 577 12.84 -20.13 0.62
N LEU A 578 12.03 -21.15 0.33
CA LEU A 578 12.47 -22.37 -0.36
C LEU A 578 12.95 -22.09 -1.80
N THR A 579 12.53 -20.97 -2.38
CA THR A 579 12.96 -20.54 -3.72
C THR A 579 14.29 -19.79 -3.71
N LEU A 580 14.88 -19.57 -2.53
CA LEU A 580 16.15 -18.88 -2.32
C LEU A 580 17.26 -19.87 -1.97
N ASP A 581 18.49 -19.51 -2.32
CA ASP A 581 19.65 -20.22 -1.83
C ASP A 581 19.84 -20.04 -0.29
N ALA A 582 20.56 -20.95 0.33
CA ALA A 582 20.77 -20.94 1.79
C ALA A 582 21.41 -19.63 2.28
N ARG A 583 22.34 -19.07 1.50
CA ARG A 583 23.02 -17.82 1.82
C ARG A 583 22.08 -16.62 1.82
N ASP A 584 21.16 -16.56 0.85
CA ASP A 584 20.16 -15.47 0.80
C ASP A 584 19.15 -15.61 1.94
N ARG A 585 18.78 -16.83 2.32
CA ARG A 585 17.90 -17.09 3.49
C ARG A 585 18.58 -16.63 4.78
N ALA A 586 19.82 -17.04 5.01
CA ALA A 586 20.60 -16.63 6.18
C ALA A 586 20.63 -15.09 6.31
N LYS A 587 20.95 -14.38 5.24
CA LYS A 587 20.99 -12.90 5.25
C LYS A 587 19.64 -12.23 5.57
N ILE A 588 18.53 -12.84 5.17
CA ILE A 588 17.19 -12.31 5.53
C ILE A 588 17.00 -12.47 7.04
N THR A 589 17.32 -13.64 7.59
CA THR A 589 17.21 -13.92 9.02
C THR A 589 18.12 -13.02 9.84
N GLU A 590 19.39 -12.88 9.45
CA GLU A 590 20.36 -11.96 10.06
C GLU A 590 19.86 -10.51 10.09
N SER A 591 19.31 -10.03 8.96
CA SER A 591 18.72 -8.68 8.90
C SER A 591 17.51 -8.52 9.84
N SER A 592 16.74 -9.57 10.04
CA SER A 592 15.61 -9.57 10.97
C SER A 592 16.08 -9.60 12.43
N LEU A 593 17.07 -10.42 12.75
CA LEU A 593 17.70 -10.48 14.07
C LEU A 593 18.35 -9.14 14.43
N ALA A 594 19.16 -8.57 13.54
CA ALA A 594 19.77 -7.25 13.75
C ALA A 594 18.74 -6.16 14.08
N ASN A 595 17.54 -6.24 13.50
CA ASN A 595 16.43 -5.34 13.84
C ASN A 595 15.86 -5.59 15.26
N LEU A 596 15.85 -6.83 15.73
CA LEU A 596 15.30 -7.21 17.04
C LEU A 596 16.25 -6.90 18.19
N VAL A 597 17.56 -7.10 17.97
CA VAL A 597 18.57 -6.98 19.03
C VAL A 597 19.16 -5.57 19.22
N VAL A 598 18.59 -4.55 18.57
CA VAL A 598 19.06 -3.14 18.65
C VAL A 598 19.20 -2.66 20.10
N ASN A 599 18.26 -3.02 20.98
CA ASN A 599 18.24 -2.65 22.39
C ASN A 599 18.71 -3.80 23.31
N LYS A 600 19.49 -4.75 22.77
CA LYS A 600 20.13 -5.85 23.50
C LYS A 600 19.19 -6.59 24.47
N PRO A 601 18.04 -7.12 24.03
CA PRO A 601 17.12 -7.82 24.90
C PRO A 601 17.71 -9.13 25.42
N GLN A 602 17.23 -9.62 26.57
CA GLN A 602 17.55 -10.96 27.06
C GLN A 602 16.83 -12.05 26.26
N THR A 603 15.57 -11.76 25.84
CA THR A 603 14.75 -12.73 25.11
C THR A 603 14.03 -12.09 23.94
N ILE A 604 14.09 -12.78 22.78
CA ILE A 604 13.24 -12.55 21.62
C ILE A 604 12.01 -13.45 21.78
N VAL A 605 10.83 -12.84 21.78
CA VAL A 605 9.56 -13.57 21.86
C VAL A 605 8.82 -13.46 20.51
N THR A 606 8.30 -14.58 20.03
CA THR A 606 7.48 -14.63 18.84
C THR A 606 6.24 -15.49 19.07
N ALA A 607 5.14 -15.19 18.38
CA ALA A 607 3.90 -15.97 18.44
C ALA A 607 3.68 -16.70 17.10
N CYS A 608 4.72 -17.40 16.63
CA CYS A 608 4.68 -18.17 15.38
C CYS A 608 5.71 -19.30 15.41
N PRO A 609 5.29 -20.57 15.27
CA PRO A 609 6.20 -21.72 15.32
C PRO A 609 7.30 -21.64 14.25
N LEU A 610 6.98 -21.14 13.06
CA LEU A 610 7.94 -20.99 11.97
C LEU A 610 8.98 -19.89 12.25
N CYS A 611 8.58 -18.77 12.87
CA CYS A 611 9.51 -17.72 13.28
C CYS A 611 10.41 -18.21 14.42
N LEU A 612 9.85 -18.96 15.39
CA LEU A 612 10.61 -19.60 16.47
C LEU A 612 11.72 -20.49 15.91
N MET A 613 11.39 -21.40 15.01
CA MET A 613 12.36 -22.31 14.36
C MET A 613 13.43 -21.54 13.57
N THR A 614 13.02 -20.47 12.87
CA THR A 614 13.93 -19.68 12.03
C THR A 614 14.97 -18.93 12.85
N PHE A 615 14.61 -18.42 14.03
CA PHE A 615 15.50 -17.65 14.89
C PHE A 615 16.33 -18.49 15.86
N SER A 616 15.87 -19.67 16.26
CA SER A 616 16.48 -20.45 17.36
C SER A 616 17.96 -20.78 17.19
N GLY A 617 18.44 -21.02 15.96
CA GLY A 617 19.86 -21.25 15.69
C GLY A 617 20.65 -19.93 15.62
N PRO A 618 20.31 -19.05 14.66
CA PRO A 618 21.08 -17.80 14.42
C PRO A 618 21.09 -16.81 15.59
N ALA A 619 20.11 -16.86 16.50
CA ALA A 619 20.06 -15.96 17.65
C ALA A 619 21.16 -16.26 18.70
N LEU A 620 21.76 -17.45 18.67
CA LEU A 620 22.84 -17.82 19.59
C LEU A 620 24.09 -16.96 19.38
N ASP A 621 24.27 -16.39 18.19
CA ASP A 621 25.37 -15.49 17.88
C ASP A 621 25.12 -14.05 18.33
N ALA A 622 23.89 -13.72 18.76
CA ALA A 622 23.54 -12.41 19.29
C ALA A 622 23.68 -12.38 20.81
N VAL A 623 24.23 -11.29 21.34
CA VAL A 623 24.41 -11.11 22.78
C VAL A 623 23.51 -10.02 23.35
N ASN A 624 23.04 -10.22 24.56
CA ASN A 624 22.25 -9.26 25.33
C ASN A 624 23.14 -8.17 25.98
N ALA A 625 22.56 -7.32 26.82
CA ALA A 625 23.30 -6.26 27.53
C ALA A 625 24.36 -6.79 28.49
N GLU A 626 24.22 -8.03 28.98
CA GLU A 626 25.10 -8.71 29.93
C GLU A 626 26.16 -9.58 29.22
N GLY A 627 26.19 -9.61 27.88
CA GLY A 627 27.12 -10.43 27.11
C GLY A 627 26.70 -11.89 26.94
N ASN A 628 25.50 -12.29 27.40
CA ASN A 628 24.97 -13.64 27.25
C ASN A 628 24.24 -13.81 25.92
N PRO A 629 24.17 -15.04 25.35
CA PRO A 629 23.37 -15.32 24.17
C PRO A 629 21.90 -14.95 24.36
N VAL A 630 21.31 -14.32 23.34
CA VAL A 630 19.89 -13.96 23.36
C VAL A 630 19.02 -15.21 23.22
N LYS A 631 18.07 -15.38 24.13
CA LYS A 631 17.13 -16.51 24.10
C LYS A 631 16.03 -16.24 23.08
N VAL A 632 15.50 -17.31 22.45
CA VAL A 632 14.32 -17.25 21.60
C VAL A 632 13.26 -18.15 22.16
N ASN A 633 12.10 -17.59 22.49
CA ASN A 633 10.99 -18.33 23.05
C ASN A 633 9.69 -18.01 22.30
N ASP A 634 8.77 -18.98 22.34
CA ASP A 634 7.40 -18.72 21.93
C ASP A 634 6.65 -17.91 23.01
N PHE A 635 5.66 -17.18 22.59
CA PHE A 635 4.77 -16.40 23.45
C PHE A 635 4.14 -17.27 24.55
N ALA A 636 3.64 -18.47 24.22
CA ALA A 636 3.05 -19.38 25.18
C ALA A 636 4.09 -19.90 26.19
N GLU A 637 5.34 -20.12 25.79
CA GLU A 637 6.41 -20.55 26.69
C GLU A 637 6.69 -19.49 27.75
N VAL A 638 6.74 -18.21 27.35
CA VAL A 638 6.99 -17.10 28.28
C VAL A 638 5.80 -16.93 29.24
N VAL A 639 4.58 -16.95 28.72
CA VAL A 639 3.36 -16.84 29.55
C VAL A 639 3.25 -18.01 30.55
N SER A 640 3.46 -19.25 30.06
CA SER A 640 3.31 -20.46 30.90
C SER A 640 4.32 -20.57 32.05
N ARG A 641 5.52 -19.91 31.91
CA ARG A 641 6.52 -19.85 32.98
C ARG A 641 6.15 -18.87 34.08
N ASN A 642 5.38 -17.85 33.75
CA ASN A 642 5.01 -16.75 34.66
C ASN A 642 3.57 -16.84 35.18
N ILE A 643 2.93 -18.01 35.10
CA ILE A 643 1.62 -18.23 35.71
C ILE A 643 1.76 -18.14 37.23
N SER A 644 0.92 -17.33 37.87
CA SER A 644 0.76 -17.32 39.35
C SER A 644 0.03 -18.59 39.75
N ILE A 645 0.66 -19.41 40.59
CA ILE A 645 0.11 -20.62 41.17
C ILE A 645 -0.76 -20.25 42.37
#